data_78fb6e3c5e9d6b9409ad43b3ee41e1fd
#
_entry.id   78fb6e3c5e9d6b9409ad43b3ee41e1fd
#
_cell.length_a   1.000
_cell.length_b   1.000
_cell.length_c   1.000
_cell.angle_alpha   90.00
_cell.angle_beta   90.00
_cell.angle_gamma   90.00
#
_symmetry.space_group_name_H-M   'P 1'
#
loop_
_entity.id
_entity.type
_entity.pdbx_description
1 polymer ?
#
loop_
_entity_poly.entity_id
_entity_poly.type
_entity_poly.pdbx_seq_one_letter_code
_entity_poly.pdbx_strand_id
1 'polypeptide(L)'
;MKKLLTCIALGFATTSYAVTPLWMRDVQISPDGTEIAFCYKGDIYKVPAKGGTATQLTTQASYECTPIWSPDGKQIAFASDRNGNFDLFVMPSNGGTAQCLTTHSASEIPSAFTPDGKYVLFSASIQDPAQSALFPTSAMTELYKVPIGGGRTEQVLGTPAEMVCFDKSGKTFLYQDRKGFEDEWRKHHTSSVTRDIWMYDTQTGKHTNLTDHAGEDRNAVFTPDGQTVYFLSERNGGSFNVYSFPLNTPQSITAVTKFKTHPVRFLSTSSDNTLCYTYDGEIYTQRPGVNPQKVRIDLIRDDQEQISDLNSSKGATSATVSPDGKQIALTLRGEVFVTSADYNTTKQITNTPAAETGVCFSPDNRTLAYASERGGNWQLYLAKIARKEEANFPNATIIEEEVLLPSKTVERNYPQFSPDGKELAFIEDRMRLMVVNLETKKVRQVTDGSTWYSTAGGFDYSWSPDGKWFTLRFIGNKHDPYSDIGLVSAQGGEITNLTNSGYTSTSPQWVLDGNAILFTTERYGMRAHASWGSLNDAMLVFMNQDAYDKFRLSKEDYELQKELEKEQKEVAGDKTNDKKKEDKADEKKDEKPKDIVVELKGIQDRILRLTPNSSEMGSAVISKNGETLYYFSAFEDKYDLWKMDLRKKETKLLHKMNTGWANMEMDKEGKNLFLLGSNSMQKMDMGSEKLTPIHYQANLKMDLAAEREYMFDHVYKQEQKRFYNCLLYTSDAADD
;
A
#
# COMPACT_ATOMS: atom_id res chain seq x y z
N MET A 1 -11.59 76.66 18.20
CA MET A 1 -10.48 75.71 18.22
C MET A 1 -10.92 74.45 17.53
N LYS A 2 -10.58 74.31 16.25
CA LYS A 2 -10.89 73.12 15.43
C LYS A 2 -9.72 72.16 15.60
N LYS A 3 -9.97 70.96 16.14
CA LYS A 3 -8.99 69.86 16.16
C LYS A 3 -9.07 69.10 14.82
N LEU A 4 -7.99 69.15 14.06
CA LEU A 4 -7.78 68.40 12.86
C LEU A 4 -7.39 66.96 13.26
N LEU A 5 -8.24 65.97 12.96
CA LEU A 5 -7.88 64.55 13.07
C LEU A 5 -7.21 64.12 11.75
N THR A 6 -5.92 63.84 11.83
CA THR A 6 -5.17 63.24 10.73
C THR A 6 -5.29 61.71 10.85
N CYS A 7 -6.07 61.07 9.98
CA CYS A 7 -6.10 59.61 9.80
C CYS A 7 -4.86 59.19 9.00
N ILE A 8 -3.90 58.56 9.69
CA ILE A 8 -2.82 57.82 9.03
C ILE A 8 -3.39 56.47 8.58
N ALA A 9 -3.63 56.29 7.30
CA ALA A 9 -3.92 55.01 6.68
C ALA A 9 -2.60 54.22 6.59
N LEU A 10 -2.38 53.29 7.52
CA LEU A 10 -1.36 52.25 7.33
C LEU A 10 -1.85 51.29 6.24
N GLY A 11 -1.32 51.44 5.03
CA GLY A 11 -1.46 50.46 4.00
C GLY A 11 -0.67 49.21 4.38
N PHE A 12 -1.34 48.15 4.81
CA PHE A 12 -0.74 46.83 4.81
C PHE A 12 -0.54 46.41 3.36
N ALA A 13 0.69 46.56 2.86
CA ALA A 13 1.10 45.85 1.66
C ALA A 13 1.17 44.36 2.02
N THR A 14 0.16 43.59 1.65
CA THR A 14 0.24 42.14 1.62
C THR A 14 1.26 41.79 0.55
N THR A 15 2.50 41.56 0.95
CA THR A 15 3.48 40.92 0.10
C THR A 15 3.00 39.48 -0.09
N SER A 16 2.40 39.18 -1.24
CA SER A 16 2.24 37.81 -1.67
C SER A 16 3.66 37.25 -1.85
N TYR A 17 4.06 36.34 -0.97
CA TYR A 17 5.29 35.61 -1.15
C TYR A 17 5.12 34.68 -2.35
N ALA A 18 5.78 34.99 -3.45
CA ALA A 18 5.90 34.05 -4.56
C ALA A 18 6.67 32.82 -4.05
N VAL A 19 6.09 31.64 -4.22
CA VAL A 19 6.71 30.37 -3.85
C VAL A 19 7.70 30.00 -4.92
N THR A 20 8.96 29.78 -4.55
CA THR A 20 9.96 29.17 -5.45
C THR A 20 9.65 27.67 -5.53
N PRO A 21 9.24 27.15 -6.70
CA PRO A 21 8.93 25.74 -6.83
C PRO A 21 10.19 24.89 -6.75
N LEU A 22 10.08 23.74 -6.11
CA LEU A 22 11.09 22.68 -6.12
C LEU A 22 10.50 21.42 -6.78
N TRP A 23 11.36 20.53 -7.26
CA TRP A 23 10.98 19.28 -7.93
C TRP A 23 10.17 19.50 -9.21
N MET A 24 10.60 20.47 -10.00
CA MET A 24 10.13 20.65 -11.37
C MET A 24 10.64 19.52 -12.24
N ARG A 25 9.77 18.95 -13.08
CA ARG A 25 10.03 17.74 -13.87
C ARG A 25 9.75 17.99 -15.36
N ASP A 26 10.22 17.08 -16.20
CA ASP A 26 9.91 17.00 -17.63
C ASP A 26 10.17 18.34 -18.35
N VAL A 27 11.32 18.94 -18.08
CA VAL A 27 11.65 20.27 -18.63
C VAL A 27 12.02 20.20 -20.10
N GLN A 28 11.43 21.08 -20.88
CA GLN A 28 11.67 21.21 -22.31
C GLN A 28 11.84 22.68 -22.70
N ILE A 29 13.00 23.06 -23.25
CA ILE A 29 13.19 24.39 -23.81
C ILE A 29 12.50 24.49 -25.18
N SER A 30 11.86 25.62 -25.47
CA SER A 30 11.25 25.87 -26.78
C SER A 30 12.28 25.87 -27.91
N PRO A 31 11.88 25.51 -29.16
CA PRO A 31 12.81 25.48 -30.28
C PRO A 31 13.57 26.78 -30.51
N ASP A 32 12.96 27.94 -30.23
CA ASP A 32 13.61 29.26 -30.35
C ASP A 32 14.42 29.66 -29.11
N GLY A 33 14.43 28.85 -28.06
CA GLY A 33 15.20 29.09 -26.82
C GLY A 33 14.62 30.18 -25.91
N THR A 34 13.39 30.64 -26.14
CA THR A 34 12.83 31.78 -25.40
C THR A 34 11.99 31.37 -24.19
N GLU A 35 11.40 30.18 -24.20
CA GLU A 35 10.52 29.66 -23.16
C GLU A 35 10.91 28.23 -22.71
N ILE A 36 10.53 27.83 -21.50
CA ILE A 36 10.71 26.49 -20.96
C ILE A 36 9.34 26.00 -20.49
N ALA A 37 8.90 24.83 -20.99
CA ALA A 37 7.79 24.10 -20.45
C ALA A 37 8.28 23.11 -19.41
N PHE A 38 7.50 22.91 -18.34
CA PHE A 38 7.83 21.97 -17.26
C PHE A 38 6.59 21.50 -16.53
N CYS A 39 6.71 20.38 -15.81
CA CYS A 39 5.66 19.86 -14.93
C CYS A 39 5.92 20.23 -13.48
N TYR A 40 4.87 20.64 -12.80
CA TYR A 40 4.88 20.91 -11.37
C TYR A 40 3.54 20.55 -10.73
N LYS A 41 3.56 19.65 -9.73
CA LYS A 41 2.34 19.16 -9.02
C LYS A 41 1.25 18.62 -9.95
N GLY A 42 1.63 17.95 -11.03
CA GLY A 42 0.68 17.34 -11.97
C GLY A 42 0.12 18.28 -13.05
N ASP A 43 0.56 19.53 -13.08
CA ASP A 43 0.18 20.49 -14.11
C ASP A 43 1.38 20.90 -14.96
N ILE A 44 1.11 21.34 -16.20
CA ILE A 44 2.08 21.89 -17.11
C ILE A 44 2.14 23.42 -16.95
N TYR A 45 3.35 23.92 -16.79
CA TYR A 45 3.68 25.34 -16.73
C TYR A 45 4.63 25.73 -17.83
N LYS A 46 4.68 27.00 -18.13
CA LYS A 46 5.78 27.58 -18.91
C LYS A 46 6.33 28.85 -18.28
N VAL A 47 7.60 29.12 -18.52
CA VAL A 47 8.34 30.27 -18.00
C VAL A 47 9.31 30.80 -19.07
N PRO A 48 9.60 32.11 -19.13
CA PRO A 48 10.71 32.63 -19.98
C PRO A 48 12.04 31.94 -19.63
N ALA A 49 12.83 31.54 -20.61
CA ALA A 49 14.11 30.87 -20.38
C ALA A 49 15.10 31.68 -19.51
N LYS A 50 14.90 32.99 -19.40
CA LYS A 50 15.65 33.89 -18.51
C LYS A 50 15.12 33.94 -17.07
N GLY A 51 14.03 33.20 -16.80
CA GLY A 51 13.34 33.21 -15.53
C GLY A 51 12.22 34.27 -15.43
N GLY A 52 11.54 34.29 -14.31
CA GLY A 52 10.41 35.18 -14.01
C GLY A 52 9.16 34.39 -13.59
N THR A 53 8.01 35.02 -13.76
CA THR A 53 6.72 34.40 -13.40
C THR A 53 6.33 33.30 -14.39
N ALA A 54 6.07 32.08 -13.89
CA ALA A 54 5.56 30.99 -14.70
C ALA A 54 4.05 31.09 -14.90
N THR A 55 3.60 30.69 -16.07
CA THR A 55 2.19 30.60 -16.44
C THR A 55 1.72 29.15 -16.39
N GLN A 56 0.68 28.84 -15.65
CA GLN A 56 0.02 27.53 -15.65
C GLN A 56 -0.75 27.35 -16.96
N LEU A 57 -0.54 26.23 -17.65
CA LEU A 57 -1.17 25.94 -18.95
C LEU A 57 -2.30 24.90 -18.78
N THR A 58 -2.23 24.01 -17.79
CA THR A 58 -3.28 23.02 -17.48
C THR A 58 -3.83 23.23 -16.09
N THR A 59 -5.11 22.92 -15.90
CA THR A 59 -5.85 23.17 -14.64
C THR A 59 -6.86 22.05 -14.34
N GLN A 60 -6.72 20.91 -14.99
CA GLN A 60 -7.58 19.74 -14.77
C GLN A 60 -7.20 19.06 -13.47
N ALA A 61 -8.14 18.35 -12.85
CA ALA A 61 -7.87 17.54 -11.65
C ALA A 61 -7.19 16.19 -11.99
N SER A 62 -6.39 16.17 -13.04
CA SER A 62 -5.63 15.03 -13.57
C SER A 62 -4.14 15.30 -13.43
N TYR A 63 -3.35 14.28 -13.70
CA TYR A 63 -1.90 14.41 -13.75
C TYR A 63 -1.44 14.59 -15.19
N GLU A 64 -0.77 15.71 -15.49
CA GLU A 64 -0.16 15.99 -16.79
C GLU A 64 1.36 15.91 -16.69
N CYS A 65 2.00 15.27 -17.69
CA CYS A 65 3.45 15.10 -17.72
C CYS A 65 4.01 15.11 -19.14
N THR A 66 5.34 15.14 -19.23
CA THR A 66 6.13 15.02 -20.46
C THR A 66 5.69 16.00 -21.56
N PRO A 67 5.67 17.33 -21.30
CA PRO A 67 5.38 18.31 -22.35
C PRO A 67 6.49 18.33 -23.38
N ILE A 68 6.13 18.29 -24.67
CA ILE A 68 7.05 18.44 -25.80
C ILE A 68 6.56 19.55 -26.75
N TRP A 69 7.47 20.33 -27.26
CA TRP A 69 7.17 21.44 -28.17
C TRP A 69 7.05 20.96 -29.62
N SER A 70 6.09 21.52 -30.37
CA SER A 70 6.08 21.41 -31.83
C SER A 70 7.32 22.14 -32.43
N PRO A 71 7.81 21.73 -33.62
CA PRO A 71 8.99 22.34 -34.24
C PRO A 71 8.87 23.85 -34.49
N ASP A 72 7.65 24.37 -34.69
CA ASP A 72 7.36 25.79 -34.84
C ASP A 72 7.10 26.54 -33.52
N GLY A 73 7.15 25.85 -32.37
CA GLY A 73 6.94 26.40 -31.04
C GLY A 73 5.50 26.80 -30.72
N LYS A 74 4.52 26.50 -31.60
CA LYS A 74 3.13 26.96 -31.42
C LYS A 74 2.24 26.02 -30.64
N GLN A 75 2.65 24.76 -30.46
CA GLN A 75 1.88 23.74 -29.78
C GLN A 75 2.77 22.99 -28.80
N ILE A 76 2.11 22.42 -27.76
CA ILE A 76 2.70 21.51 -26.78
C ILE A 76 1.85 20.23 -26.80
N ALA A 77 2.49 19.09 -27.05
CA ALA A 77 1.89 17.78 -26.79
C ALA A 77 2.34 17.29 -25.43
N PHE A 78 1.48 16.52 -24.74
CA PHE A 78 1.73 16.03 -23.39
C PHE A 78 0.90 14.79 -23.10
N ALA A 79 1.25 14.05 -22.06
CA ALA A 79 0.45 12.95 -21.52
C ALA A 79 -0.44 13.44 -20.39
N SER A 80 -1.68 12.92 -20.31
CA SER A 80 -2.63 13.21 -19.23
C SER A 80 -3.47 11.98 -18.90
N ASP A 81 -3.69 11.71 -17.61
CA ASP A 81 -4.49 10.59 -17.10
C ASP A 81 -5.97 10.94 -16.89
N ARG A 82 -6.44 12.07 -17.44
CA ARG A 82 -7.82 12.56 -17.27
C ARG A 82 -8.93 11.59 -17.75
N ASN A 83 -8.57 10.61 -18.57
CA ASN A 83 -9.47 9.55 -19.06
C ASN A 83 -9.28 8.21 -18.33
N GLY A 84 -8.41 8.15 -17.28
CA GLY A 84 -8.17 6.96 -16.45
C GLY A 84 -6.80 6.30 -16.63
N ASN A 85 -6.12 6.56 -17.75
CA ASN A 85 -4.72 6.23 -18.03
C ASN A 85 -4.09 7.36 -18.83
N PHE A 86 -2.79 7.37 -19.02
CA PHE A 86 -2.11 8.40 -19.80
C PHE A 86 -2.45 8.27 -21.28
N ASP A 87 -3.19 9.24 -21.80
CA ASP A 87 -3.42 9.47 -23.23
C ASP A 87 -2.64 10.70 -23.71
N LEU A 88 -2.44 10.81 -25.01
CA LEU A 88 -1.82 11.97 -25.64
C LEU A 88 -2.80 13.10 -25.85
N PHE A 89 -2.37 14.29 -25.49
CA PHE A 89 -3.09 15.54 -25.74
C PHE A 89 -2.18 16.55 -26.44
N VAL A 90 -2.78 17.48 -27.18
CA VAL A 90 -2.10 18.62 -27.78
C VAL A 90 -2.88 19.90 -27.49
N MET A 91 -2.16 20.99 -27.20
CA MET A 91 -2.75 22.30 -26.96
C MET A 91 -1.89 23.43 -27.59
N PRO A 92 -2.44 24.63 -27.80
CA PRO A 92 -1.63 25.79 -28.14
C PRO A 92 -0.59 26.07 -27.06
N SER A 93 0.61 26.50 -27.43
CA SER A 93 1.72 26.77 -26.48
C SER A 93 1.43 27.90 -25.48
N ASN A 94 0.40 28.70 -25.73
CA ASN A 94 -0.07 29.73 -24.80
C ASN A 94 -1.24 29.26 -23.90
N GLY A 95 -1.51 27.96 -23.88
CA GLY A 95 -2.64 27.39 -23.17
C GLY A 95 -3.94 27.43 -24.00
N GLY A 96 -5.01 26.90 -23.45
CA GLY A 96 -6.32 26.77 -24.07
C GLY A 96 -6.81 25.34 -24.02
N THR A 97 -7.86 25.04 -24.79
CA THR A 97 -8.45 23.69 -24.82
C THR A 97 -7.47 22.70 -25.43
N ALA A 98 -7.14 21.64 -24.66
CA ALA A 98 -6.35 20.53 -25.15
C ALA A 98 -7.23 19.54 -25.92
N GLN A 99 -6.74 19.09 -27.08
CA GLN A 99 -7.34 18.05 -27.89
C GLN A 99 -6.72 16.71 -27.55
N CYS A 100 -7.55 15.69 -27.30
CA CYS A 100 -7.13 14.31 -27.14
C CYS A 100 -6.75 13.72 -28.49
N LEU A 101 -5.59 13.09 -28.60
CA LEU A 101 -5.09 12.46 -29.83
C LEU A 101 -5.29 10.95 -29.83
N THR A 102 -5.23 10.32 -28.67
CA THR A 102 -5.28 8.87 -28.49
C THR A 102 -6.24 8.48 -27.35
N THR A 103 -6.68 7.23 -27.33
CA THR A 103 -7.65 6.71 -26.34
C THR A 103 -7.45 5.23 -26.06
N HIS A 104 -6.24 4.73 -26.16
CA HIS A 104 -5.94 3.33 -25.88
C HIS A 104 -5.89 3.07 -24.37
N SER A 105 -6.19 1.84 -23.93
CA SER A 105 -6.13 1.45 -22.50
C SER A 105 -4.73 1.30 -21.92
N ALA A 106 -3.69 1.22 -22.76
CA ALA A 106 -2.29 1.30 -22.33
C ALA A 106 -1.88 2.77 -22.21
N SER A 107 -0.99 3.06 -21.26
CA SER A 107 -0.43 4.41 -21.12
C SER A 107 0.44 4.78 -22.31
N GLU A 108 0.27 5.98 -22.82
CA GLU A 108 0.93 6.54 -24.00
C GLU A 108 1.72 7.78 -23.60
N ILE A 109 3.04 7.74 -23.79
CA ILE A 109 3.94 8.82 -23.35
C ILE A 109 4.58 9.48 -24.57
N PRO A 110 4.38 10.79 -24.78
CA PRO A 110 4.93 11.49 -25.94
C PRO A 110 6.46 11.55 -25.90
N SER A 111 7.07 11.50 -27.06
CA SER A 111 8.52 11.48 -27.22
C SER A 111 9.03 12.61 -28.10
N ALA A 112 8.45 12.80 -29.28
CA ALA A 112 8.83 13.88 -30.19
C ALA A 112 7.70 14.23 -31.18
N PHE A 113 7.71 15.46 -31.71
CA PHE A 113 7.04 15.74 -32.96
C PHE A 113 7.91 15.34 -34.14
N THR A 114 7.29 14.93 -35.26
CA THR A 114 8.02 14.84 -36.51
C THR A 114 8.50 16.24 -36.94
N PRO A 115 9.64 16.39 -37.67
CA PRO A 115 10.15 17.70 -38.06
C PRO A 115 9.21 18.54 -38.92
N ASP A 116 8.26 17.92 -39.63
CA ASP A 116 7.21 18.60 -40.39
C ASP A 116 5.99 18.99 -39.54
N GLY A 117 6.01 18.64 -38.24
CA GLY A 117 4.95 18.97 -37.27
C GLY A 117 3.64 18.21 -37.45
N LYS A 118 3.57 17.19 -38.31
CA LYS A 118 2.31 16.53 -38.62
C LYS A 118 1.94 15.38 -37.69
N TYR A 119 2.91 14.79 -37.02
CA TYR A 119 2.71 13.65 -36.13
C TYR A 119 3.41 13.87 -34.79
N VAL A 120 2.84 13.25 -33.76
CA VAL A 120 3.50 13.05 -32.46
C VAL A 120 3.92 11.59 -32.35
N LEU A 121 5.20 11.36 -32.04
CA LEU A 121 5.72 10.04 -31.68
C LEU A 121 5.53 9.81 -30.20
N PHE A 122 5.23 8.58 -29.83
CA PHE A 122 5.04 8.19 -28.44
C PHE A 122 5.39 6.72 -28.21
N SER A 123 5.69 6.38 -26.96
CA SER A 123 5.97 5.02 -26.52
C SER A 123 4.77 4.45 -25.78
N ALA A 124 4.40 3.21 -26.09
CA ALA A 124 3.29 2.51 -25.43
C ALA A 124 3.44 0.98 -25.59
N SER A 125 2.83 0.21 -24.70
CA SER A 125 2.74 -1.26 -24.79
C SER A 125 1.36 -1.65 -25.34
N ILE A 126 1.14 -1.43 -26.64
CA ILE A 126 -0.17 -1.65 -27.29
C ILE A 126 -0.32 -3.08 -27.77
N GLN A 127 0.76 -3.72 -28.20
CA GLN A 127 0.74 -5.07 -28.77
C GLN A 127 0.65 -6.18 -27.71
N ASP A 128 0.91 -5.87 -26.45
CA ASP A 128 0.93 -6.83 -25.36
C ASP A 128 -0.33 -6.69 -24.47
N PRO A 129 -1.50 -7.20 -24.90
CA PRO A 129 -2.69 -7.14 -24.05
C PRO A 129 -2.47 -7.94 -22.77
N ALA A 130 -2.93 -7.40 -21.65
CA ALA A 130 -2.72 -7.99 -20.32
C ALA A 130 -3.16 -9.45 -20.22
N GLN A 131 -4.20 -9.86 -20.96
CA GLN A 131 -4.70 -11.23 -20.99
C GLN A 131 -3.75 -12.25 -21.66
N SER A 132 -2.84 -11.77 -22.49
CA SER A 132 -1.88 -12.61 -23.21
C SER A 132 -0.49 -12.60 -22.58
N ALA A 133 -0.28 -11.80 -21.56
CA ALA A 133 1.03 -11.61 -20.96
C ALA A 133 1.36 -12.74 -19.98
N LEU A 134 2.44 -13.41 -20.21
CA LEU A 134 3.05 -14.36 -19.28
C LEU A 134 3.99 -13.68 -18.28
N PHE A 135 4.42 -12.46 -18.59
CA PHE A 135 5.30 -11.60 -17.78
C PHE A 135 4.73 -10.18 -17.69
N PRO A 136 5.24 -9.30 -16.81
CA PRO A 136 4.81 -7.91 -16.74
C PRO A 136 4.85 -7.23 -18.11
N THR A 137 3.69 -6.82 -18.63
CA THR A 137 3.51 -6.33 -19.99
C THR A 137 4.11 -4.97 -20.26
N SER A 138 4.16 -4.10 -19.24
CA SER A 138 4.62 -2.72 -19.38
C SER A 138 6.14 -2.56 -19.42
N ALA A 139 6.89 -3.67 -19.36
CA ALA A 139 8.35 -3.62 -19.36
C ALA A 139 8.95 -3.27 -20.72
N MET A 140 8.26 -3.61 -21.80
CA MET A 140 8.72 -3.36 -23.18
C MET A 140 7.68 -2.55 -23.92
N THR A 141 8.08 -1.37 -24.38
CA THR A 141 7.23 -0.45 -25.16
C THR A 141 7.57 -0.52 -26.64
N GLU A 142 6.61 -0.27 -27.51
CA GLU A 142 6.82 -0.01 -28.92
C GLU A 142 6.78 1.50 -29.19
N LEU A 143 7.32 1.92 -30.32
CA LEU A 143 7.25 3.30 -30.79
C LEU A 143 6.15 3.47 -31.82
N TYR A 144 5.25 4.40 -31.54
CA TYR A 144 4.11 4.74 -32.39
C TYR A 144 4.14 6.20 -32.81
N LYS A 145 3.29 6.56 -33.80
CA LYS A 145 2.98 7.95 -34.14
C LYS A 145 1.48 8.11 -34.35
N VAL A 146 0.97 9.30 -34.05
CA VAL A 146 -0.41 9.71 -34.29
C VAL A 146 -0.43 11.06 -34.97
N PRO A 147 -1.37 11.31 -35.94
CA PRO A 147 -1.51 12.63 -36.53
C PRO A 147 -1.89 13.67 -35.50
N ILE A 148 -1.39 14.91 -35.66
CA ILE A 148 -1.66 16.01 -34.72
C ILE A 148 -3.15 16.40 -34.64
N GLY A 149 -3.93 16.07 -35.64
CA GLY A 149 -5.39 16.21 -35.65
C GLY A 149 -6.14 15.04 -35.04
N GLY A 150 -5.43 14.07 -34.49
CA GLY A 150 -6.00 12.78 -34.05
C GLY A 150 -6.19 11.84 -35.24
N GLY A 151 -6.60 10.60 -34.96
CA GLY A 151 -6.87 9.58 -35.98
C GLY A 151 -6.15 8.28 -35.69
N ARG A 152 -5.87 7.51 -36.74
CA ARG A 152 -5.28 6.19 -36.60
C ARG A 152 -3.80 6.28 -36.15
N THR A 153 -3.49 5.56 -35.10
CA THR A 153 -2.12 5.32 -34.64
C THR A 153 -1.40 4.34 -35.57
N GLU A 154 -0.15 4.62 -35.89
CA GLU A 154 0.71 3.79 -36.71
C GLU A 154 1.98 3.43 -35.93
N GLN A 155 2.37 2.14 -35.95
CA GLN A 155 3.61 1.69 -35.38
C GLN A 155 4.79 2.15 -36.23
N VAL A 156 5.81 2.73 -35.58
CA VAL A 156 7.07 3.15 -36.20
C VAL A 156 8.14 2.09 -36.01
N LEU A 157 8.29 1.60 -34.77
CA LEU A 157 9.23 0.53 -34.42
C LEU A 157 8.56 -0.45 -33.45
N GLY A 158 8.75 -1.75 -33.67
CA GLY A 158 8.38 -2.80 -32.68
C GLY A 158 9.45 -3.00 -31.61
N THR A 159 10.61 -2.34 -31.74
CA THR A 159 11.68 -2.33 -30.73
C THR A 159 11.45 -1.21 -29.76
N PRO A 160 11.67 -1.41 -28.44
CA PRO A 160 11.58 -0.34 -27.46
C PRO A 160 12.48 0.82 -27.82
N ALA A 161 11.86 1.98 -28.02
CA ALA A 161 12.54 3.22 -28.35
C ALA A 161 11.86 4.38 -27.63
N GLU A 162 12.56 5.00 -26.71
CA GLU A 162 12.07 6.09 -25.86
C GLU A 162 12.89 7.35 -26.07
N MET A 163 12.36 8.52 -25.68
CA MET A 163 13.05 9.81 -25.73
C MET A 163 13.63 10.11 -27.11
N VAL A 164 12.81 10.01 -28.14
CA VAL A 164 13.21 10.25 -29.52
C VAL A 164 13.62 11.70 -29.76
N CYS A 165 14.72 11.91 -30.47
CA CYS A 165 15.14 13.22 -30.96
C CYS A 165 15.52 13.13 -32.44
N PHE A 166 14.77 13.80 -33.32
CA PHE A 166 15.08 13.85 -34.76
C PHE A 166 16.25 14.75 -35.07
N ASP A 167 17.02 14.37 -36.08
CA ASP A 167 17.87 15.30 -36.76
C ASP A 167 17.03 16.34 -37.55
N LYS A 168 17.64 17.47 -37.96
CA LYS A 168 16.92 18.53 -38.68
C LYS A 168 16.30 18.06 -40.00
N SER A 169 16.82 17.03 -40.63
CA SER A 169 16.33 16.51 -41.91
C SER A 169 15.17 15.54 -41.77
N GLY A 170 14.93 15.00 -40.55
CA GLY A 170 13.96 13.94 -40.29
C GLY A 170 14.36 12.58 -40.85
N LYS A 171 15.60 12.43 -41.37
CA LYS A 171 16.07 11.17 -41.91
C LYS A 171 16.61 10.23 -40.86
N THR A 172 17.07 10.77 -39.75
CA THR A 172 17.55 10.00 -38.61
C THR A 172 16.97 10.52 -37.33
N PHE A 173 16.87 9.63 -36.33
CA PHE A 173 16.58 10.05 -34.97
C PHE A 173 17.41 9.26 -33.96
N LEU A 174 17.73 9.92 -32.84
CA LEU A 174 18.29 9.29 -31.65
C LEU A 174 17.13 8.72 -30.81
N TYR A 175 17.40 7.64 -30.10
CA TYR A 175 16.51 7.09 -29.10
C TYR A 175 17.33 6.39 -28.01
N GLN A 176 16.77 6.24 -26.84
CA GLN A 176 17.27 5.31 -25.83
C GLN A 176 16.53 3.98 -25.94
N ASP A 177 17.23 2.86 -25.80
CA ASP A 177 16.61 1.54 -25.77
C ASP A 177 16.01 1.24 -24.37
N ARG A 178 15.25 0.14 -24.30
CA ARG A 178 14.76 -0.43 -23.06
C ARG A 178 14.93 -1.93 -23.12
N LYS A 179 15.81 -2.47 -22.27
CA LYS A 179 16.17 -3.89 -22.26
C LYS A 179 15.42 -4.68 -21.18
N GLY A 180 14.70 -4.00 -20.29
CA GLY A 180 13.96 -4.60 -19.19
C GLY A 180 13.33 -3.54 -18.28
N PHE A 181 12.88 -4.01 -17.11
CA PHE A 181 12.35 -3.09 -16.09
C PHE A 181 13.50 -2.46 -15.33
N GLU A 182 13.58 -1.13 -15.39
CA GLU A 182 14.51 -0.31 -14.65
C GLU A 182 13.81 0.92 -14.10
N ASP A 183 14.06 1.23 -12.83
CA ASP A 183 13.58 2.46 -12.21
C ASP A 183 14.40 3.65 -12.75
N GLU A 184 13.74 4.56 -13.46
CA GLU A 184 14.38 5.73 -14.04
C GLU A 184 14.82 6.76 -13.00
N TRP A 185 14.29 6.69 -11.80
CA TRP A 185 14.57 7.62 -10.71
C TRP A 185 15.81 7.26 -9.89
N ARG A 186 16.29 6.02 -10.00
CA ARG A 186 17.47 5.59 -9.27
C ARG A 186 18.74 6.38 -9.65
N LYS A 187 19.66 6.46 -8.72
CA LYS A 187 20.84 7.33 -8.80
C LYS A 187 22.07 6.65 -9.41
N HIS A 188 22.32 5.41 -9.07
CA HIS A 188 23.49 4.64 -9.53
C HIS A 188 23.11 3.22 -9.85
N HIS A 189 23.44 2.77 -11.05
CA HIS A 189 23.19 1.38 -11.39
C HIS A 189 24.04 0.92 -12.57
N THR A 190 24.58 -0.28 -12.43
CA THR A 190 25.19 -1.02 -13.51
C THR A 190 24.49 -2.37 -13.63
N SER A 191 23.96 -2.67 -14.79
CA SER A 191 23.31 -3.95 -15.07
C SER A 191 23.26 -4.21 -16.55
N SER A 192 22.85 -5.44 -16.93
CA SER A 192 22.65 -5.81 -18.34
C SER A 192 21.43 -5.15 -18.99
N VAL A 193 20.61 -4.43 -18.22
CA VAL A 193 19.37 -3.77 -18.68
C VAL A 193 19.46 -2.25 -18.68
N THR A 194 20.63 -1.66 -18.36
CA THR A 194 20.87 -0.22 -18.50
C THR A 194 20.69 0.22 -19.94
N ARG A 195 20.15 1.45 -20.11
CA ARG A 195 19.86 2.02 -21.43
C ARG A 195 21.12 2.48 -22.13
N ASP A 196 21.12 2.37 -23.45
CA ASP A 196 22.12 2.93 -24.36
C ASP A 196 21.46 3.86 -25.36
N ILE A 197 22.29 4.76 -25.96
CA ILE A 197 21.86 5.65 -27.03
C ILE A 197 22.04 5.00 -28.37
N TRP A 198 20.95 4.94 -29.11
CA TRP A 198 20.90 4.39 -30.47
C TRP A 198 20.50 5.48 -31.47
N MET A 199 20.91 5.29 -32.71
CA MET A 199 20.47 6.07 -33.87
C MET A 199 19.73 5.15 -34.85
N TYR A 200 18.59 5.63 -35.34
CA TYR A 200 17.79 4.96 -36.35
C TYR A 200 17.77 5.79 -37.64
N ASP A 201 18.05 5.15 -38.76
CA ASP A 201 17.93 5.72 -40.11
C ASP A 201 16.59 5.33 -40.72
N THR A 202 15.69 6.33 -40.90
CA THR A 202 14.31 6.12 -41.37
C THR A 202 14.21 5.64 -42.81
N GLN A 203 15.28 5.82 -43.62
CA GLN A 203 15.30 5.43 -45.05
C GLN A 203 15.78 4.00 -45.23
N THR A 204 16.77 3.61 -44.43
CA THR A 204 17.39 2.26 -44.58
C THR A 204 16.91 1.26 -43.55
N GLY A 205 16.21 1.72 -42.50
CA GLY A 205 15.79 0.88 -41.36
C GLY A 205 16.96 0.43 -40.47
N LYS A 206 18.14 1.05 -40.60
CA LYS A 206 19.33 0.65 -39.85
C LYS A 206 19.34 1.24 -38.47
N HIS A 207 19.57 0.40 -37.46
CA HIS A 207 19.89 0.78 -36.08
C HIS A 207 21.40 0.79 -35.87
N THR A 208 21.92 1.82 -35.21
CA THR A 208 23.35 1.95 -34.86
C THR A 208 23.46 2.30 -33.38
N ASN A 209 24.12 1.43 -32.59
CA ASN A 209 24.43 1.73 -31.20
C ASN A 209 25.56 2.81 -31.15
N LEU A 210 25.33 3.89 -30.44
CA LEU A 210 26.28 5.00 -30.30
C LEU A 210 27.01 4.96 -28.95
N THR A 211 26.45 4.32 -27.93
CA THR A 211 27.08 4.17 -26.63
C THR A 211 27.02 2.69 -26.17
N ASP A 212 28.09 2.28 -25.51
CA ASP A 212 28.21 0.94 -24.91
C ASP A 212 28.89 1.13 -23.55
N HIS A 213 28.09 1.29 -22.51
CA HIS A 213 28.57 1.60 -21.17
C HIS A 213 27.86 0.74 -20.13
N ALA A 214 28.59 0.28 -19.10
CA ALA A 214 28.01 -0.55 -18.05
C ALA A 214 26.99 0.21 -17.16
N GLY A 215 27.08 1.54 -17.10
CA GLY A 215 26.07 2.43 -16.52
C GLY A 215 25.08 2.91 -17.56
N GLU A 216 24.12 3.70 -17.12
CA GLU A 216 23.01 4.15 -17.97
C GLU A 216 23.38 5.39 -18.80
N ASP A 217 23.04 5.37 -20.08
CA ASP A 217 23.11 6.50 -21.01
C ASP A 217 21.70 6.79 -21.56
N ARG A 218 21.22 8.06 -21.44
CA ARG A 218 19.83 8.39 -21.82
C ARG A 218 19.64 9.86 -22.23
N ASN A 219 18.41 10.22 -22.65
CA ASN A 219 18.00 11.57 -23.03
C ASN A 219 18.93 12.23 -24.05
N ALA A 220 19.24 11.54 -25.14
CA ALA A 220 20.13 12.09 -26.17
C ALA A 220 19.46 13.17 -27.03
N VAL A 221 20.16 14.27 -27.29
CA VAL A 221 19.69 15.35 -28.15
C VAL A 221 20.80 15.79 -29.13
N PHE A 222 20.41 16.13 -30.37
CA PHE A 222 21.34 16.70 -31.35
C PHE A 222 21.65 18.16 -31.06
N THR A 223 22.86 18.60 -31.40
CA THR A 223 23.13 20.02 -31.64
C THR A 223 22.34 20.51 -32.85
N PRO A 224 22.05 21.79 -32.97
CA PRO A 224 21.30 22.35 -34.12
C PRO A 224 21.92 22.11 -35.50
N ASP A 225 23.24 21.93 -35.56
CA ASP A 225 23.97 21.58 -36.79
C ASP A 225 24.01 20.05 -37.06
N GLY A 226 23.50 19.22 -36.10
CA GLY A 226 23.48 17.77 -36.20
C GLY A 226 24.85 17.08 -36.08
N GLN A 227 25.93 17.81 -35.72
CA GLN A 227 27.29 17.28 -35.72
C GLN A 227 27.68 16.65 -34.36
N THR A 228 27.02 17.06 -33.28
CA THR A 228 27.31 16.61 -31.92
C THR A 228 26.03 16.10 -31.26
N VAL A 229 26.17 15.12 -30.39
CA VAL A 229 25.09 14.58 -29.54
C VAL A 229 25.41 14.93 -28.10
N TYR A 230 24.45 15.53 -27.39
CA TYR A 230 24.46 15.64 -25.93
C TYR A 230 23.59 14.54 -25.36
N PHE A 231 23.97 14.00 -24.20
CA PHE A 231 23.22 12.94 -23.52
C PHE A 231 23.52 12.94 -22.03
N LEU A 232 22.67 12.32 -21.25
CA LEU A 232 22.86 12.07 -19.82
C LEU A 232 23.57 10.74 -19.62
N SER A 233 24.60 10.72 -18.77
CA SER A 233 25.37 9.52 -18.46
C SER A 233 25.84 9.53 -17.01
N GLU A 234 25.86 8.37 -16.39
CA GLU A 234 26.42 8.16 -15.05
C GLU A 234 27.84 7.56 -15.09
N ARG A 235 28.52 7.66 -16.23
CA ARG A 235 29.95 7.26 -16.35
C ARG A 235 30.82 8.05 -15.38
N ASN A 236 31.95 7.49 -14.99
CA ASN A 236 32.86 8.00 -13.96
C ASN A 236 32.37 7.79 -12.52
N GLY A 237 31.46 6.87 -12.27
CA GLY A 237 31.03 6.44 -10.93
C GLY A 237 30.32 7.51 -10.12
N GLY A 238 29.75 8.53 -10.78
CA GLY A 238 29.01 9.61 -10.17
C GLY A 238 27.53 9.62 -10.59
N SER A 239 26.80 10.62 -10.12
CA SER A 239 25.46 10.92 -10.60
C SER A 239 25.43 11.26 -12.09
N PHE A 240 24.26 11.18 -12.72
CA PHE A 240 24.08 11.63 -14.09
C PHE A 240 24.60 13.04 -14.31
N ASN A 241 25.34 13.22 -15.38
CA ASN A 241 25.81 14.51 -15.89
C ASN A 241 25.58 14.57 -17.40
N VAL A 242 25.60 15.78 -17.96
CA VAL A 242 25.60 15.98 -19.41
C VAL A 242 26.98 15.68 -19.98
N TYR A 243 26.99 14.80 -20.97
CA TYR A 243 28.15 14.47 -21.80
C TYR A 243 27.87 14.80 -23.26
N SER A 244 28.90 14.84 -24.07
CA SER A 244 28.79 15.03 -25.53
C SER A 244 29.78 14.18 -26.28
N PHE A 245 29.43 13.83 -27.51
CA PHE A 245 30.35 13.26 -28.49
C PHE A 245 30.06 13.78 -29.91
N PRO A 246 31.07 13.94 -30.77
CA PRO A 246 30.87 14.21 -32.20
C PRO A 246 30.22 12.97 -32.86
N LEU A 247 29.16 13.16 -33.67
CA LEU A 247 28.43 12.07 -34.29
C LEU A 247 29.29 11.14 -35.15
N ASN A 248 30.31 11.68 -35.78
CA ASN A 248 31.27 10.91 -36.61
C ASN A 248 32.31 10.13 -35.78
N THR A 249 32.45 10.43 -34.50
CA THR A 249 33.38 9.77 -33.55
C THR A 249 32.72 9.56 -32.20
N PRO A 250 31.73 8.68 -32.09
CA PRO A 250 30.93 8.51 -30.85
C PRO A 250 31.76 8.13 -29.63
N GLN A 251 32.93 7.54 -29.83
CA GLN A 251 33.86 7.16 -28.75
C GLN A 251 34.54 8.34 -28.07
N SER A 252 34.54 9.53 -28.71
CA SER A 252 35.22 10.75 -28.20
C SER A 252 34.30 11.52 -27.24
N ILE A 253 34.02 10.92 -26.09
CA ILE A 253 33.06 11.44 -25.11
C ILE A 253 33.71 12.46 -24.19
N THR A 254 33.04 13.60 -24.00
CA THR A 254 33.50 14.72 -23.17
C THR A 254 32.42 15.13 -22.18
N ALA A 255 32.80 15.35 -20.92
CA ALA A 255 31.87 15.83 -19.88
C ALA A 255 31.56 17.33 -20.09
N VAL A 256 30.29 17.69 -20.16
CA VAL A 256 29.79 19.06 -20.27
C VAL A 256 29.48 19.66 -18.89
N THR A 257 28.91 18.85 -18.00
CA THR A 257 28.64 19.21 -16.60
C THR A 257 29.47 18.35 -15.65
N LYS A 258 29.63 18.81 -14.39
CA LYS A 258 30.45 18.14 -13.37
C LYS A 258 29.80 18.22 -11.98
N PHE A 259 28.49 18.00 -11.92
CA PHE A 259 27.77 17.94 -10.67
C PHE A 259 28.14 16.66 -9.91
N LYS A 260 28.15 16.73 -8.56
CA LYS A 260 28.64 15.61 -7.73
C LYS A 260 27.58 14.97 -6.86
N THR A 261 26.55 15.71 -6.49
CA THR A 261 25.62 15.31 -5.42
C THR A 261 24.32 14.72 -5.98
N HIS A 262 23.70 15.40 -6.93
CA HIS A 262 22.41 15.02 -7.49
C HIS A 262 22.51 14.68 -8.98
N PRO A 263 21.60 13.86 -9.53
CA PRO A 263 21.56 13.58 -10.96
C PRO A 263 21.03 14.78 -11.76
N VAL A 264 21.61 15.00 -12.93
CA VAL A 264 21.03 15.84 -13.97
C VAL A 264 19.93 15.05 -14.68
N ARG A 265 18.76 15.66 -14.91
CA ARG A 265 17.60 15.01 -15.54
C ARG A 265 16.96 15.88 -16.62
N PHE A 266 16.17 15.28 -17.51
CA PHE A 266 15.31 15.97 -18.51
C PHE A 266 16.08 16.90 -19.46
N LEU A 267 17.09 16.36 -20.14
CA LEU A 267 17.92 17.15 -21.07
C LEU A 267 17.15 17.50 -22.34
N SER A 268 17.17 18.77 -22.71
CA SER A 268 16.66 19.30 -23.99
C SER A 268 17.60 20.39 -24.54
N THR A 269 17.42 20.75 -25.83
CA THR A 269 18.24 21.79 -26.51
C THR A 269 17.38 22.64 -27.43
N SER A 270 17.75 23.89 -27.58
CA SER A 270 17.13 24.85 -28.52
C SER A 270 17.97 25.05 -29.80
N SER A 271 17.41 25.76 -30.78
CA SER A 271 18.06 26.03 -32.05
C SER A 271 19.30 26.93 -31.94
N ASP A 272 19.50 27.66 -30.84
CA ASP A 272 20.71 28.42 -30.52
C ASP A 272 21.73 27.64 -29.69
N ASN A 273 21.53 26.32 -29.58
CA ASN A 273 22.35 25.38 -28.82
C ASN A 273 22.39 25.66 -27.29
N THR A 274 21.30 26.22 -26.75
CA THR A 274 21.11 26.33 -25.29
C THR A 274 20.59 25.02 -24.78
N LEU A 275 21.31 24.38 -23.85
CA LEU A 275 20.84 23.20 -23.10
C LEU A 275 19.90 23.64 -21.99
N CYS A 276 18.87 22.82 -21.72
CA CYS A 276 17.99 22.96 -20.58
C CYS A 276 17.86 21.59 -19.90
N TYR A 277 17.95 21.56 -18.57
CA TYR A 277 17.87 20.36 -17.75
C TYR A 277 17.52 20.71 -16.31
N THR A 278 17.19 19.69 -15.49
CA THR A 278 17.06 19.89 -14.05
C THR A 278 18.29 19.37 -13.31
N TYR A 279 18.56 20.02 -12.18
CA TYR A 279 19.51 19.58 -11.17
C TYR A 279 18.97 19.99 -9.80
N ASP A 280 18.96 19.06 -8.84
CA ASP A 280 18.45 19.29 -7.47
C ASP A 280 17.02 19.87 -7.46
N GLY A 281 16.13 19.30 -8.29
CA GLY A 281 14.73 19.74 -8.40
C GLY A 281 14.50 21.10 -9.05
N GLU A 282 15.54 21.77 -9.54
CA GLU A 282 15.50 23.11 -10.11
C GLU A 282 15.94 23.11 -11.58
N ILE A 283 15.50 24.11 -12.35
CA ILE A 283 15.78 24.24 -13.79
C ILE A 283 17.05 25.04 -14.04
N TYR A 284 17.89 24.54 -14.94
CA TYR A 284 19.12 25.19 -15.40
C TYR A 284 19.14 25.32 -16.92
N THR A 285 19.72 26.39 -17.39
CA THR A 285 20.10 26.56 -18.80
C THR A 285 21.63 26.69 -18.92
N GLN A 286 22.19 26.21 -20.03
CA GLN A 286 23.62 26.25 -20.25
C GLN A 286 23.94 26.37 -21.73
N ARG A 287 24.78 27.34 -22.12
CA ARG A 287 25.38 27.42 -23.46
C ARG A 287 26.72 26.70 -23.49
N PRO A 288 27.16 26.17 -24.64
CA PRO A 288 28.46 25.55 -24.76
C PRO A 288 29.59 26.45 -24.24
N GLY A 289 30.45 25.89 -23.38
CA GLY A 289 31.57 26.60 -22.78
C GLY A 289 31.22 27.62 -21.68
N VAL A 290 29.94 27.73 -21.30
CA VAL A 290 29.49 28.62 -20.22
C VAL A 290 29.05 27.78 -19.02
N ASN A 291 29.23 28.29 -17.81
CA ASN A 291 28.73 27.62 -16.60
C ASN A 291 27.20 27.55 -16.58
N PRO A 292 26.62 26.48 -15.96
CA PRO A 292 25.18 26.36 -15.74
C PRO A 292 24.61 27.61 -15.08
N GLN A 293 23.43 28.05 -15.56
CA GLN A 293 22.70 29.19 -15.02
C GLN A 293 21.34 28.68 -14.49
N LYS A 294 21.11 28.88 -13.20
CA LYS A 294 19.84 28.55 -12.59
C LYS A 294 18.73 29.51 -13.08
N VAL A 295 17.61 28.96 -13.51
CA VAL A 295 16.43 29.72 -13.91
C VAL A 295 15.60 30.03 -12.65
N ARG A 296 15.48 31.30 -12.29
CA ARG A 296 14.63 31.71 -11.16
C ARG A 296 13.17 31.72 -11.61
N ILE A 297 12.34 30.98 -10.90
CA ILE A 297 10.92 30.80 -11.24
C ILE A 297 10.08 31.21 -10.06
N ASP A 298 9.11 32.08 -10.31
CA ASP A 298 8.10 32.51 -9.37
C ASP A 298 6.74 31.94 -9.79
N LEU A 299 6.08 31.20 -8.92
CA LEU A 299 4.72 30.72 -9.15
C LEU A 299 3.74 31.65 -8.42
N ILE A 300 2.78 32.18 -9.17
CA ILE A 300 1.59 32.83 -8.61
C ILE A 300 0.48 31.80 -8.66
N ARG A 301 0.14 31.23 -7.50
CA ARG A 301 -0.96 30.30 -7.32
C ARG A 301 -1.92 30.85 -6.28
N ASP A 302 -3.19 30.70 -6.55
CA ASP A 302 -4.19 30.67 -5.51
C ASP A 302 -4.12 29.23 -4.94
N ASP A 303 -3.29 29.05 -3.89
CA ASP A 303 -3.19 27.77 -3.24
C ASP A 303 -4.54 27.46 -2.62
N GLN A 304 -5.25 26.49 -3.21
CA GLN A 304 -6.46 25.94 -2.62
C GLN A 304 -6.17 25.54 -1.18
N GLU A 305 -7.13 25.75 -0.32
CA GLU A 305 -7.05 25.27 1.06
C GLU A 305 -6.54 23.83 1.06
N GLN A 306 -5.47 23.58 1.83
CA GLN A 306 -4.90 22.25 1.99
C GLN A 306 -5.85 21.29 2.73
N ILE A 307 -6.99 21.81 3.15
CA ILE A 307 -8.04 21.07 3.85
C ILE A 307 -9.07 20.57 2.83
N SER A 308 -9.36 19.30 2.88
CA SER A 308 -10.33 18.64 2.00
C SER A 308 -11.28 17.77 2.81
N ASP A 309 -12.56 17.81 2.49
CA ASP A 309 -13.56 16.94 3.09
C ASP A 309 -13.71 15.66 2.26
N LEU A 310 -13.43 14.52 2.88
CA LEU A 310 -13.68 13.19 2.32
C LEU A 310 -14.93 12.60 2.96
N ASN A 311 -15.85 12.17 2.12
CA ASN A 311 -17.03 11.44 2.54
C ASN A 311 -17.03 10.08 1.84
N SER A 312 -16.86 9.00 2.61
CA SER A 312 -16.72 7.67 2.03
C SER A 312 -17.51 6.61 2.79
N SER A 313 -18.11 5.71 2.03
CA SER A 313 -18.75 4.48 2.51
C SER A 313 -17.98 3.21 2.10
N LYS A 314 -16.76 3.36 1.60
CA LYS A 314 -15.89 2.30 1.08
C LYS A 314 -14.43 2.60 1.42
N GLY A 315 -13.55 1.61 1.22
CA GLY A 315 -12.11 1.80 1.34
C GLY A 315 -11.56 1.58 2.74
N ALA A 316 -12.30 0.88 3.63
CA ALA A 316 -11.73 0.44 4.90
C ALA A 316 -10.52 -0.47 4.65
N THR A 317 -9.40 -0.18 5.30
CA THR A 317 -8.16 -0.97 5.22
C THR A 317 -8.12 -2.09 6.24
N SER A 318 -8.81 -1.95 7.35
CA SER A 318 -9.02 -2.99 8.34
C SER A 318 -10.38 -2.79 9.04
N ALA A 319 -10.94 -3.85 9.58
CA ALA A 319 -12.13 -3.79 10.39
C ALA A 319 -12.17 -4.96 11.39
N THR A 320 -12.77 -4.73 12.55
CA THR A 320 -12.99 -5.73 13.59
C THR A 320 -14.34 -5.53 14.26
N VAL A 321 -14.97 -6.60 14.72
CA VAL A 321 -16.27 -6.54 15.37
C VAL A 321 -16.12 -6.49 16.90
N SER A 322 -17.03 -5.77 17.56
CA SER A 322 -17.10 -5.80 19.02
C SER A 322 -17.53 -7.19 19.53
N PRO A 323 -17.09 -7.64 20.72
CA PRO A 323 -17.47 -8.92 21.29
C PRO A 323 -18.97 -9.20 21.33
N ASP A 324 -19.81 -8.16 21.52
CA ASP A 324 -21.27 -8.26 21.53
C ASP A 324 -21.91 -8.23 20.13
N GLY A 325 -21.12 -8.08 19.06
CA GLY A 325 -21.58 -8.05 17.68
C GLY A 325 -22.36 -6.80 17.26
N LYS A 326 -22.34 -5.72 18.06
CA LYS A 326 -23.17 -4.53 17.81
C LYS A 326 -22.40 -3.37 17.16
N GLN A 327 -21.09 -3.39 17.22
CA GLN A 327 -20.24 -2.32 16.73
C GLN A 327 -19.14 -2.91 15.84
N ILE A 328 -18.69 -2.13 14.85
CA ILE A 328 -17.54 -2.46 14.02
C ILE A 328 -16.59 -1.27 14.06
N ALA A 329 -15.39 -1.49 14.55
CA ALA A 329 -14.30 -0.55 14.41
C ALA A 329 -13.59 -0.78 13.07
N LEU A 330 -13.30 0.28 12.35
CA LEU A 330 -12.64 0.23 11.06
C LEU A 330 -11.60 1.32 10.94
N THR A 331 -10.57 1.06 10.14
CA THR A 331 -9.58 2.05 9.76
C THR A 331 -9.83 2.47 8.32
N LEU A 332 -9.94 3.76 8.08
CA LEU A 332 -10.12 4.33 6.75
C LEU A 332 -9.16 5.50 6.60
N ARG A 333 -8.29 5.43 5.58
CA ARG A 333 -7.25 6.42 5.32
C ARG A 333 -6.39 6.77 6.55
N GLY A 334 -6.07 5.77 7.36
CA GLY A 334 -5.26 5.94 8.57
C GLY A 334 -6.07 6.35 9.80
N GLU A 335 -7.35 6.70 9.70
CA GLU A 335 -8.17 7.13 10.82
C GLU A 335 -9.10 6.02 11.32
N VAL A 336 -9.33 5.98 12.63
CA VAL A 336 -10.22 5.01 13.28
C VAL A 336 -11.65 5.55 13.34
N PHE A 337 -12.58 4.73 12.88
CA PHE A 337 -14.03 4.94 12.97
C PHE A 337 -14.70 3.78 13.67
N VAL A 338 -15.85 4.03 14.27
CA VAL A 338 -16.73 2.98 14.75
C VAL A 338 -18.13 3.17 14.18
N THR A 339 -18.67 2.12 13.59
CA THR A 339 -20.05 2.09 13.07
C THR A 339 -20.91 1.08 13.80
N SER A 340 -22.21 1.33 13.85
CA SER A 340 -23.19 0.35 14.34
C SER A 340 -23.34 -0.79 13.34
N ALA A 341 -23.40 -2.02 13.81
CA ALA A 341 -23.67 -3.19 12.97
C ALA A 341 -25.13 -3.25 12.46
N ASP A 342 -26.05 -2.58 13.15
CA ASP A 342 -27.50 -2.65 12.88
C ASP A 342 -28.09 -1.33 12.37
N TYR A 343 -27.37 -0.20 12.57
CA TYR A 343 -27.82 1.15 12.21
C TYR A 343 -26.73 1.89 11.45
N ASN A 344 -27.09 2.90 10.67
CA ASN A 344 -26.16 3.68 9.85
C ASN A 344 -25.44 4.80 10.64
N THR A 345 -25.17 4.58 11.92
CA THR A 345 -24.50 5.58 12.77
C THR A 345 -23.01 5.27 12.82
N THR A 346 -22.22 6.17 12.28
CA THR A 346 -20.74 6.10 12.27
C THR A 346 -20.15 7.28 13.04
N LYS A 347 -19.14 7.01 13.86
CA LYS A 347 -18.41 8.02 14.61
C LYS A 347 -16.92 7.93 14.31
N GLN A 348 -16.32 9.07 14.03
CA GLN A 348 -14.87 9.22 13.96
C GLN A 348 -14.28 9.20 15.36
N ILE A 349 -13.24 8.41 15.58
CA ILE A 349 -12.55 8.27 16.86
C ILE A 349 -11.26 9.09 16.86
N THR A 350 -10.48 9.02 15.77
CA THR A 350 -9.24 9.76 15.62
C THR A 350 -9.35 10.78 14.49
N ASN A 351 -8.57 11.84 14.57
CA ASN A 351 -8.47 12.88 13.53
C ASN A 351 -7.06 13.47 13.57
N THR A 352 -6.12 12.77 12.94
CA THR A 352 -4.70 13.15 12.92
C THR A 352 -4.15 13.02 11.50
N PRO A 353 -3.09 13.73 11.12
CA PRO A 353 -2.44 13.50 9.83
C PRO A 353 -1.64 12.20 9.77
N ALA A 354 -1.39 11.53 10.91
CA ALA A 354 -0.66 10.27 11.02
C ALA A 354 -1.59 9.06 10.82
N ALA A 355 -1.01 7.89 10.60
CA ALA A 355 -1.79 6.66 10.46
C ALA A 355 -2.05 5.99 11.81
N GLU A 356 -3.24 5.42 11.94
CA GLU A 356 -3.66 4.48 12.96
C GLU A 356 -3.88 3.08 12.37
N THR A 357 -3.59 2.04 13.16
CA THR A 357 -3.74 0.64 12.74
C THR A 357 -3.97 -0.30 13.92
N GLY A 358 -4.36 -1.55 13.63
CA GLY A 358 -4.45 -2.62 14.62
C GLY A 358 -5.53 -2.37 15.67
N VAL A 359 -6.66 -1.79 15.30
CA VAL A 359 -7.75 -1.49 16.25
C VAL A 359 -8.38 -2.78 16.80
N CYS A 360 -8.62 -2.83 18.11
CA CYS A 360 -9.35 -3.91 18.77
C CYS A 360 -10.24 -3.39 19.91
N PHE A 361 -11.33 -4.11 20.20
CA PHE A 361 -12.24 -3.82 21.31
C PHE A 361 -11.80 -4.51 22.60
N SER A 362 -12.03 -3.83 23.73
CA SER A 362 -12.04 -4.49 25.05
C SER A 362 -13.22 -5.47 25.19
N PRO A 363 -13.12 -6.48 26.05
CA PRO A 363 -14.20 -7.44 26.27
C PRO A 363 -15.53 -6.84 26.74
N ASP A 364 -15.51 -5.66 27.33
CA ASP A 364 -16.70 -4.90 27.76
C ASP A 364 -17.27 -3.96 26.67
N ASN A 365 -16.69 -3.95 25.46
CA ASN A 365 -17.07 -3.13 24.31
C ASN A 365 -16.93 -1.60 24.51
N ARG A 366 -16.25 -1.13 25.57
CA ARG A 366 -16.22 0.27 25.96
C ARG A 366 -14.86 0.95 25.76
N THR A 367 -13.83 0.18 25.44
CA THR A 367 -12.49 0.67 25.17
C THR A 367 -11.99 0.14 23.83
N LEU A 368 -11.37 0.99 23.04
CA LEU A 368 -10.60 0.61 21.86
C LEU A 368 -9.12 0.72 22.19
N ALA A 369 -8.32 -0.24 21.72
CA ALA A 369 -6.87 -0.10 21.65
C ALA A 369 -6.44 -0.08 20.19
N TYR A 370 -5.49 0.75 19.86
CA TYR A 370 -4.92 0.86 18.50
C TYR A 370 -3.50 1.42 18.57
N ALA A 371 -2.76 1.26 17.50
CA ALA A 371 -1.46 1.88 17.33
C ALA A 371 -1.57 3.14 16.47
N SER A 372 -0.83 4.20 16.82
CA SER A 372 -0.74 5.44 16.06
C SER A 372 0.71 5.90 15.95
N GLU A 373 1.09 6.42 14.79
CA GLU A 373 2.44 6.95 14.54
C GLU A 373 2.56 8.46 14.76
N ARG A 374 1.52 9.12 15.30
CA ARG A 374 1.45 10.58 15.50
C ARG A 374 2.58 11.19 16.35
N GLY A 375 3.28 10.40 17.12
CA GLY A 375 4.45 10.82 17.90
C GLY A 375 5.80 10.62 17.22
N GLY A 376 5.81 10.26 15.94
CA GLY A 376 7.01 9.99 15.15
C GLY A 376 7.45 8.53 15.13
N ASN A 377 6.85 7.67 15.94
CA ASN A 377 6.93 6.22 15.90
C ASN A 377 5.64 5.60 16.44
N TRP A 378 5.43 4.34 16.14
CA TRP A 378 4.23 3.62 16.53
C TRP A 378 4.10 3.48 18.05
N GLN A 379 3.02 3.99 18.62
CA GLN A 379 2.68 3.89 20.03
C GLN A 379 1.23 3.41 20.21
N LEU A 380 0.96 2.78 21.35
CA LEU A 380 -0.38 2.30 21.70
C LEU A 380 -1.22 3.43 22.28
N TYR A 381 -2.46 3.51 21.87
CA TYR A 381 -3.49 4.41 22.38
C TYR A 381 -4.69 3.63 22.85
N LEU A 382 -5.35 4.15 23.86
CA LEU A 382 -6.64 3.69 24.36
C LEU A 382 -7.66 4.80 24.20
N ALA A 383 -8.76 4.52 23.51
CA ALA A 383 -9.92 5.40 23.44
C ALA A 383 -11.07 4.77 24.22
N LYS A 384 -11.64 5.50 25.20
CA LYS A 384 -12.63 5.00 26.15
C LYS A 384 -13.88 5.86 26.17
N ILE A 385 -15.05 5.23 26.21
CA ILE A 385 -16.32 5.91 26.47
C ILE A 385 -16.33 6.44 27.90
N ALA A 386 -16.34 7.77 28.08
CA ALA A 386 -16.21 8.42 29.38
C ALA A 386 -17.44 8.23 30.28
N ARG A 387 -18.63 8.33 29.70
CA ARG A 387 -19.90 8.30 30.43
C ARG A 387 -20.41 6.88 30.57
N LYS A 388 -20.78 6.48 31.79
CA LYS A 388 -21.27 5.11 32.10
C LYS A 388 -22.61 4.78 31.45
N GLU A 389 -23.47 5.77 31.29
CA GLU A 389 -24.80 5.68 30.68
C GLU A 389 -24.74 5.52 29.15
N GLU A 390 -23.61 5.79 28.49
CA GLU A 390 -23.44 5.62 27.06
C GLU A 390 -22.93 4.22 26.75
N ALA A 391 -23.70 3.46 25.99
CA ALA A 391 -23.49 2.02 25.79
C ALA A 391 -22.47 1.68 24.68
N ASN A 392 -22.27 2.57 23.70
CA ASN A 392 -21.48 2.26 22.50
C ASN A 392 -20.82 3.51 21.93
N PHE A 393 -19.76 3.32 21.13
CA PHE A 393 -18.99 4.40 20.50
C PHE A 393 -19.80 5.24 19.50
N PRO A 394 -20.63 4.66 18.59
CA PRO A 394 -21.37 5.47 17.62
C PRO A 394 -22.23 6.56 18.26
N ASN A 395 -22.74 6.33 19.46
CA ASN A 395 -23.61 7.26 20.19
C ASN A 395 -22.92 7.95 21.37
N ALA A 396 -21.65 7.66 21.65
CA ALA A 396 -20.90 8.29 22.74
C ALA A 396 -20.70 9.78 22.48
N THR A 397 -20.94 10.61 23.49
CA THR A 397 -20.74 12.06 23.38
C THR A 397 -19.34 12.50 23.79
N ILE A 398 -18.71 11.76 24.70
CA ILE A 398 -17.34 12.01 25.17
C ILE A 398 -16.53 10.73 25.08
N ILE A 399 -15.43 10.81 24.34
CA ILE A 399 -14.41 9.76 24.26
C ILE A 399 -13.12 10.32 24.82
N GLU A 400 -12.56 9.64 25.81
CA GLU A 400 -11.26 9.97 26.39
C GLU A 400 -10.19 9.12 25.75
N GLU A 401 -9.09 9.75 25.35
CA GLU A 401 -7.95 9.08 24.73
C GLU A 401 -6.71 9.22 25.61
N GLU A 402 -5.96 8.13 25.78
CA GLU A 402 -4.67 8.15 26.46
C GLU A 402 -3.61 7.38 25.65
N VAL A 403 -2.36 7.86 25.68
CA VAL A 403 -1.22 7.09 25.16
C VAL A 403 -0.77 6.09 26.24
N LEU A 404 -0.66 4.82 25.83
CA LEU A 404 -0.24 3.74 26.71
C LEU A 404 1.27 3.48 26.50
N LEU A 405 2.08 3.61 27.58
CA LEU A 405 3.54 3.36 27.56
C LEU A 405 4.31 4.24 26.54
N PRO A 406 4.23 5.57 26.61
CA PRO A 406 4.88 6.45 25.62
C PRO A 406 6.39 6.23 25.55
N SER A 407 6.94 6.13 24.34
CA SER A 407 8.37 5.99 24.06
C SER A 407 8.74 6.70 22.76
N LYS A 408 9.96 7.26 22.71
CA LYS A 408 10.51 7.87 21.48
C LYS A 408 11.38 6.90 20.69
N THR A 409 11.76 5.78 21.26
CA THR A 409 12.76 4.85 20.70
C THR A 409 12.22 3.46 20.42
N VAL A 410 11.07 3.10 21.01
CA VAL A 410 10.50 1.76 20.94
C VAL A 410 9.16 1.84 20.21
N GLU A 411 8.96 0.98 19.23
CA GLU A 411 7.69 0.85 18.48
C GLU A 411 6.79 -0.20 19.10
N ARG A 412 5.47 0.06 19.12
CA ARG A 412 4.46 -0.86 19.65
C ARG A 412 3.24 -0.90 18.74
N ASN A 413 2.88 -2.11 18.31
CA ASN A 413 1.81 -2.35 17.34
C ASN A 413 0.96 -3.57 17.71
N TYR A 414 -0.13 -3.75 17.00
CA TYR A 414 -1.00 -4.94 17.04
C TYR A 414 -1.52 -5.27 18.43
N PRO A 415 -2.19 -4.34 19.12
CA PRO A 415 -2.73 -4.58 20.46
C PRO A 415 -3.84 -5.63 20.45
N GLN A 416 -3.90 -6.46 21.52
CA GLN A 416 -5.02 -7.39 21.79
C GLN A 416 -5.28 -7.44 23.28
N PHE A 417 -6.53 -7.19 23.70
CA PHE A 417 -6.92 -7.34 25.09
C PHE A 417 -6.90 -8.80 25.53
N SER A 418 -6.52 -9.05 26.78
CA SER A 418 -6.76 -10.35 27.40
C SER A 418 -8.25 -10.64 27.52
N PRO A 419 -8.67 -11.93 27.60
CA PRO A 419 -10.09 -12.29 27.70
C PRO A 419 -10.82 -11.67 28.90
N ASP A 420 -10.10 -11.36 29.98
CA ASP A 420 -10.64 -10.69 31.18
C ASP A 420 -10.53 -9.17 31.15
N GLY A 421 -9.94 -8.60 30.07
CA GLY A 421 -9.78 -7.17 29.87
C GLY A 421 -8.78 -6.45 30.77
N LYS A 422 -7.99 -7.18 31.59
CA LYS A 422 -7.06 -6.57 32.54
C LYS A 422 -5.67 -6.31 31.95
N GLU A 423 -5.35 -6.99 30.88
CA GLU A 423 -4.05 -6.91 30.23
C GLU A 423 -4.21 -6.61 28.74
N LEU A 424 -3.18 -6.05 28.14
CA LEU A 424 -3.05 -5.83 26.71
C LEU A 424 -1.75 -6.44 26.22
N ALA A 425 -1.84 -7.36 25.28
CA ALA A 425 -0.69 -7.86 24.52
C ALA A 425 -0.42 -6.96 23.34
N PHE A 426 0.83 -6.88 22.91
CA PHE A 426 1.26 -6.09 21.76
C PHE A 426 2.62 -6.58 21.23
N ILE A 427 2.95 -6.21 20.02
CA ILE A 427 4.26 -6.47 19.44
C ILE A 427 5.13 -5.24 19.60
N GLU A 428 6.31 -5.43 20.20
CA GLU A 428 7.34 -4.41 20.41
C GLU A 428 8.48 -4.61 19.42
N ASP A 429 8.92 -3.51 18.78
CA ASP A 429 9.99 -3.47 17.79
C ASP A 429 9.86 -4.55 16.71
N ARG A 430 8.60 -4.84 16.32
CA ARG A 430 8.21 -5.80 15.27
C ARG A 430 8.50 -7.28 15.57
N MET A 431 9.20 -7.60 16.65
CA MET A 431 9.72 -8.96 16.91
C MET A 431 9.30 -9.54 18.25
N ARG A 432 9.02 -8.74 19.26
CA ARG A 432 8.80 -9.20 20.63
C ARG A 432 7.31 -9.13 20.99
N LEU A 433 6.75 -10.26 21.43
CA LEU A 433 5.44 -10.25 22.05
C LEU A 433 5.59 -9.82 23.52
N MET A 434 4.89 -8.77 23.87
CA MET A 434 4.88 -8.14 25.18
C MET A 434 3.46 -8.09 25.75
N VAL A 435 3.35 -8.00 27.05
CA VAL A 435 2.06 -7.80 27.73
C VAL A 435 2.20 -6.70 28.76
N VAL A 436 1.23 -5.80 28.82
CA VAL A 436 1.11 -4.76 29.87
C VAL A 436 -0.15 -5.00 30.70
N ASN A 437 -0.01 -4.91 32.01
CA ASN A 437 -1.15 -4.85 32.91
C ASN A 437 -1.71 -3.42 32.87
N LEU A 438 -2.99 -3.27 32.55
CA LEU A 438 -3.60 -1.95 32.29
C LEU A 438 -3.76 -1.08 33.54
N GLU A 439 -3.89 -1.68 34.72
CA GLU A 439 -4.00 -0.98 35.99
C GLU A 439 -2.61 -0.54 36.48
N THR A 440 -1.68 -1.50 36.60
CA THR A 440 -0.35 -1.24 37.21
C THR A 440 0.66 -0.68 36.22
N LYS A 441 0.36 -0.71 34.92
CA LYS A 441 1.26 -0.34 33.80
C LYS A 441 2.57 -1.15 33.77
N LYS A 442 2.63 -2.28 34.48
CA LYS A 442 3.79 -3.18 34.42
C LYS A 442 3.80 -3.96 33.15
N VAL A 443 4.97 -3.99 32.49
CA VAL A 443 5.18 -4.72 31.23
C VAL A 443 5.98 -5.99 31.52
N ARG A 444 5.59 -7.10 30.87
CA ARG A 444 6.38 -8.34 30.82
C ARG A 444 6.63 -8.76 29.38
N GLN A 445 7.75 -9.41 29.16
CA GLN A 445 8.12 -9.98 27.87
C GLN A 445 7.61 -11.43 27.79
N VAL A 446 6.98 -11.78 26.66
CA VAL A 446 6.54 -13.15 26.36
C VAL A 446 7.53 -13.86 25.44
N THR A 447 7.99 -13.18 24.37
CA THR A 447 9.03 -13.69 23.47
C THR A 447 10.21 -12.74 23.38
N ASP A 448 11.41 -13.26 23.13
CA ASP A 448 12.65 -12.48 23.10
C ASP A 448 12.96 -11.83 21.73
N GLY A 449 12.15 -12.12 20.71
CA GLY A 449 12.33 -11.63 19.35
C GLY A 449 13.29 -12.43 18.47
N SER A 450 13.94 -13.46 19.01
CA SER A 450 14.90 -14.30 18.25
C SER A 450 14.23 -15.15 17.16
N THR A 451 12.93 -15.30 17.21
CA THR A 451 12.13 -16.14 16.32
C THR A 451 11.37 -15.35 15.25
N TRP A 452 11.68 -14.07 15.10
CA TRP A 452 11.12 -13.21 14.06
C TRP A 452 12.14 -12.16 13.62
N TYR A 453 11.88 -11.45 12.51
CA TYR A 453 12.80 -10.44 11.98
C TYR A 453 12.17 -9.05 11.95
N SER A 454 12.97 -8.04 12.21
CA SER A 454 12.53 -6.62 12.33
C SER A 454 11.99 -6.04 11.02
N THR A 455 12.36 -6.62 9.88
CA THR A 455 11.92 -6.13 8.56
C THR A 455 10.48 -6.52 8.20
N ALA A 456 9.90 -7.51 8.89
CA ALA A 456 8.60 -8.08 8.53
C ALA A 456 7.38 -7.31 9.06
N GLY A 457 7.54 -6.39 10.01
CA GLY A 457 6.43 -5.58 10.53
C GLY A 457 5.59 -6.20 11.64
N GLY A 458 5.79 -7.44 12.02
CA GLY A 458 5.06 -8.15 13.07
C GLY A 458 4.63 -9.54 12.64
N PHE A 459 3.97 -10.26 13.54
CA PHE A 459 3.49 -11.63 13.34
C PHE A 459 2.12 -11.84 13.97
N ASP A 460 1.39 -12.85 13.49
CA ASP A 460 0.07 -13.22 14.01
C ASP A 460 0.22 -13.86 15.39
N TYR A 461 -0.63 -13.48 16.33
CA TYR A 461 -0.75 -14.11 17.64
C TYR A 461 -2.18 -14.01 18.17
N SER A 462 -2.55 -14.84 19.14
CA SER A 462 -3.86 -14.82 19.77
C SER A 462 -3.80 -15.36 21.20
N TRP A 463 -4.50 -14.68 22.11
CA TRP A 463 -4.75 -15.17 23.46
C TRP A 463 -5.59 -16.44 23.48
N SER A 464 -5.24 -17.38 24.37
CA SER A 464 -6.14 -18.48 24.71
C SER A 464 -7.39 -17.94 25.46
N PRO A 465 -8.55 -18.61 25.35
CA PRO A 465 -9.76 -18.20 26.06
C PRO A 465 -9.61 -18.12 27.59
N ASP A 466 -8.73 -18.92 28.21
CA ASP A 466 -8.41 -18.90 29.64
C ASP A 466 -7.35 -17.85 30.03
N GLY A 467 -6.77 -17.14 29.05
CA GLY A 467 -5.73 -16.13 29.25
C GLY A 467 -4.35 -16.65 29.69
N LYS A 468 -4.14 -17.97 29.63
CA LYS A 468 -2.89 -18.59 30.13
C LYS A 468 -1.84 -18.82 29.05
N TRP A 469 -2.23 -18.80 27.77
CA TRP A 469 -1.40 -19.14 26.64
C TRP A 469 -1.55 -18.12 25.50
N PHE A 470 -0.51 -18.08 24.66
CA PHE A 470 -0.57 -17.51 23.32
C PHE A 470 -0.32 -18.60 22.28
N THR A 471 -1.11 -18.60 21.21
CA THR A 471 -0.68 -19.18 19.95
C THR A 471 -0.09 -18.06 19.08
N LEU A 472 0.96 -18.35 18.32
CA LEU A 472 1.60 -17.36 17.48
C LEU A 472 2.27 -17.99 16.25
N ARG A 473 2.47 -17.17 15.24
CA ARG A 473 3.31 -17.47 14.10
C ARG A 473 4.76 -17.18 14.46
N PHE A 474 5.68 -18.10 14.17
CA PHE A 474 7.09 -17.89 14.44
C PHE A 474 7.98 -18.66 13.45
N ILE A 475 9.25 -18.30 13.37
CA ILE A 475 10.25 -19.02 12.59
C ILE A 475 11.04 -19.92 13.54
N GLY A 476 10.70 -21.22 13.46
CA GLY A 476 11.40 -22.26 14.24
C GLY A 476 12.66 -22.74 13.53
N ASN A 477 13.62 -23.23 14.32
CA ASN A 477 14.83 -23.90 13.82
C ASN A 477 15.67 -23.10 12.79
N LYS A 478 15.55 -21.76 12.79
CA LYS A 478 16.16 -20.86 11.79
C LYS A 478 15.78 -21.22 10.35
N HIS A 479 14.56 -21.72 10.14
CA HIS A 479 14.07 -22.20 8.86
C HIS A 479 13.34 -21.08 8.08
N ASP A 480 13.94 -19.90 8.03
CA ASP A 480 13.45 -18.77 7.24
C ASP A 480 13.42 -19.12 5.72
N PRO A 481 12.39 -18.76 4.95
CA PRO A 481 11.22 -17.94 5.31
C PRO A 481 9.99 -18.73 5.83
N TYR A 482 10.13 -20.00 6.10
CA TYR A 482 9.01 -20.87 6.47
C TYR A 482 8.65 -20.71 7.94
N SER A 483 7.41 -20.33 8.19
CA SER A 483 6.90 -20.13 9.55
C SER A 483 6.07 -21.31 10.02
N ASP A 484 6.19 -21.59 11.32
CA ASP A 484 5.40 -22.58 12.06
C ASP A 484 4.38 -21.90 12.97
N ILE A 485 3.46 -22.69 13.53
CA ILE A 485 2.57 -22.28 14.60
C ILE A 485 3.17 -22.74 15.94
N GLY A 486 3.31 -21.78 16.85
CA GLY A 486 3.86 -21.98 18.19
C GLY A 486 2.81 -21.79 19.29
N LEU A 487 3.13 -22.35 20.43
CA LEU A 487 2.44 -22.17 21.70
C LEU A 487 3.43 -21.69 22.75
N VAL A 488 3.07 -20.65 23.50
CA VAL A 488 3.88 -20.10 24.58
C VAL A 488 3.01 -19.72 25.76
N SER A 489 3.52 -19.89 26.99
CA SER A 489 2.83 -19.42 28.20
C SER A 489 2.64 -17.88 28.15
N ALA A 490 1.50 -17.38 28.61
CA ALA A 490 1.25 -15.95 28.75
C ALA A 490 2.20 -15.26 29.74
N GLN A 491 2.91 -16.03 30.56
CA GLN A 491 3.98 -15.54 31.46
C GLN A 491 5.35 -15.48 30.77
N GLY A 492 5.44 -15.93 29.52
CA GLY A 492 6.68 -16.04 28.77
C GLY A 492 7.35 -17.42 28.91
N GLY A 493 8.42 -17.61 28.18
CA GLY A 493 9.19 -18.84 28.16
C GLY A 493 9.48 -19.34 26.75
N GLU A 494 9.84 -20.61 26.64
CA GLU A 494 10.15 -21.25 25.36
C GLU A 494 8.89 -21.46 24.53
N ILE A 495 8.99 -21.18 23.21
CA ILE A 495 7.94 -21.45 22.24
C ILE A 495 7.95 -22.93 21.88
N THR A 496 6.88 -23.63 22.16
CA THR A 496 6.68 -25.01 21.68
C THR A 496 6.17 -24.99 20.24
N ASN A 497 6.90 -25.63 19.32
CA ASN A 497 6.49 -25.76 17.93
C ASN A 497 5.38 -26.81 17.80
N LEU A 498 4.18 -26.37 17.36
CA LEU A 498 3.03 -27.25 17.21
C LEU A 498 2.98 -27.96 15.85
N THR A 499 3.43 -27.31 14.79
CA THR A 499 3.34 -27.82 13.42
C THR A 499 4.59 -28.52 12.96
N ASN A 500 5.76 -28.04 13.38
CA ASN A 500 7.08 -28.56 13.02
C ASN A 500 7.18 -28.95 11.54
N SER A 501 6.77 -28.00 10.67
CA SER A 501 6.56 -28.19 9.24
C SER A 501 7.66 -27.53 8.44
N GLY A 502 7.98 -28.07 7.28
CA GLY A 502 8.82 -27.39 6.28
C GLY A 502 8.05 -26.46 5.34
N TYR A 503 6.84 -26.06 5.70
CA TYR A 503 5.93 -25.24 4.90
C TYR A 503 5.41 -24.09 5.74
N THR A 504 5.11 -22.96 5.09
CA THR A 504 4.54 -21.80 5.77
C THR A 504 3.19 -22.14 6.37
N SER A 505 3.04 -21.85 7.66
CA SER A 505 1.78 -21.89 8.41
C SER A 505 1.49 -20.53 9.02
N THR A 506 0.24 -20.05 8.93
CA THR A 506 -0.15 -18.68 9.30
C THR A 506 -1.51 -18.63 9.99
N SER A 507 -1.87 -17.45 10.51
CA SER A 507 -3.20 -17.09 11.02
C SER A 507 -3.72 -18.04 12.11
N PRO A 508 -2.96 -18.33 13.17
CA PRO A 508 -3.41 -19.22 14.24
C PRO A 508 -4.51 -18.57 15.08
N GLN A 509 -5.61 -19.31 15.30
CA GLN A 509 -6.76 -18.87 16.07
C GLN A 509 -7.22 -19.98 17.01
N TRP A 510 -7.50 -19.64 18.27
CA TRP A 510 -8.12 -20.55 19.20
C TRP A 510 -9.57 -20.81 18.82
N VAL A 511 -9.96 -22.07 18.77
CA VAL A 511 -11.31 -22.54 18.44
C VAL A 511 -11.75 -23.64 19.39
N LEU A 512 -13.02 -24.03 19.33
CA LEU A 512 -13.60 -25.13 20.14
C LEU A 512 -13.36 -24.93 21.65
N ASP A 513 -13.64 -23.72 22.14
CA ASP A 513 -13.45 -23.33 23.55
C ASP A 513 -12.01 -23.57 24.07
N GLY A 514 -11.02 -23.41 23.20
CA GLY A 514 -9.59 -23.57 23.50
C GLY A 514 -9.07 -25.01 23.33
N ASN A 515 -9.89 -25.95 22.87
CA ASN A 515 -9.45 -27.31 22.64
C ASN A 515 -8.68 -27.54 21.35
N ALA A 516 -8.68 -26.56 20.43
CA ALA A 516 -7.91 -26.63 19.19
C ALA A 516 -7.47 -25.23 18.72
N ILE A 517 -6.48 -25.22 17.83
CA ILE A 517 -6.05 -24.04 17.09
C ILE A 517 -6.32 -24.29 15.61
N LEU A 518 -7.09 -23.38 14.99
CA LEU A 518 -7.29 -23.30 13.55
C LEU A 518 -6.14 -22.49 12.94
N PHE A 519 -5.55 -22.96 11.85
CA PHE A 519 -4.51 -22.26 11.12
C PHE A 519 -4.55 -22.59 9.64
N THR A 520 -3.86 -21.82 8.80
CA THR A 520 -3.69 -22.11 7.38
C THR A 520 -2.28 -22.57 7.08
N THR A 521 -2.10 -23.42 6.05
CA THR A 521 -0.79 -23.91 5.65
C THR A 521 -0.70 -24.11 4.14
N GLU A 522 0.51 -23.92 3.61
CA GLU A 522 0.87 -24.18 2.21
C GLU A 522 1.27 -25.64 1.93
N ARG A 523 1.17 -26.53 2.90
CA ARG A 523 1.76 -27.87 2.87
C ARG A 523 1.26 -28.73 1.70
N TYR A 524 -0.01 -28.62 1.35
CA TYR A 524 -0.67 -29.49 0.38
C TYR A 524 -0.98 -28.78 -0.94
N GLY A 525 -0.80 -27.47 -0.97
CA GLY A 525 -1.13 -26.64 -2.12
C GLY A 525 -0.11 -26.71 -3.22
N MET A 526 -0.57 -26.47 -4.45
CA MET A 526 0.33 -26.29 -5.59
C MET A 526 1.05 -24.96 -5.47
N ARG A 527 2.38 -24.97 -5.63
CA ARG A 527 3.20 -23.75 -5.59
C ARG A 527 3.07 -22.98 -6.89
N ALA A 528 2.84 -21.68 -6.78
CA ALA A 528 2.57 -20.82 -7.92
C ALA A 528 3.82 -20.51 -8.73
N HIS A 529 4.96 -20.20 -8.09
CA HIS A 529 6.19 -19.82 -8.77
C HIS A 529 7.42 -20.14 -7.92
N ALA A 530 8.34 -20.91 -8.48
CA ALA A 530 9.59 -21.31 -7.83
C ALA A 530 9.39 -21.77 -6.37
N SER A 531 9.66 -20.89 -5.41
CA SER A 531 9.49 -21.14 -3.98
C SER A 531 8.46 -20.23 -3.31
N TRP A 532 7.78 -19.38 -4.07
CA TRP A 532 6.91 -18.33 -3.58
C TRP A 532 5.46 -18.58 -3.95
N GLY A 533 4.59 -18.36 -2.94
CA GLY A 533 3.16 -18.50 -3.09
C GLY A 533 2.71 -19.95 -3.29
N SER A 534 1.70 -20.32 -2.60
CA SER A 534 1.06 -21.63 -2.74
C SER A 534 -0.41 -21.51 -2.41
N LEU A 535 -1.20 -22.43 -2.92
CA LEU A 535 -2.56 -22.61 -2.45
C LEU A 535 -2.54 -23.09 -1.00
N ASN A 536 -3.51 -22.65 -0.22
CA ASN A 536 -3.58 -22.88 1.21
C ASN A 536 -4.70 -23.87 1.60
N ASP A 537 -4.52 -24.45 2.77
CA ASP A 537 -5.49 -25.33 3.42
C ASP A 537 -5.78 -24.85 4.84
N ALA A 538 -7.03 -25.04 5.29
CA ALA A 538 -7.39 -24.89 6.69
C ALA A 538 -7.09 -26.17 7.45
N MET A 539 -6.42 -26.02 8.60
CA MET A 539 -5.96 -27.11 9.46
C MET A 539 -6.39 -26.88 10.90
N LEU A 540 -6.53 -27.96 11.66
CA LEU A 540 -6.67 -27.93 13.12
C LEU A 540 -5.51 -28.67 13.78
N VAL A 541 -5.00 -28.13 14.89
CA VAL A 541 -4.20 -28.88 15.85
C VAL A 541 -4.94 -28.91 17.20
N PHE A 542 -5.13 -30.11 17.76
CA PHE A 542 -5.86 -30.30 19.00
C PHE A 542 -4.95 -30.29 20.21
N MET A 543 -5.37 -29.59 21.26
CA MET A 543 -4.58 -29.41 22.47
C MET A 543 -4.54 -30.67 23.33
N ASN A 544 -5.54 -31.54 23.26
CA ASN A 544 -5.60 -32.78 24.04
C ASN A 544 -6.21 -33.92 23.21
N GLN A 545 -5.98 -35.16 23.68
CA GLN A 545 -6.42 -36.37 22.97
C GLN A 545 -7.95 -36.52 22.94
N ASP A 546 -8.60 -36.21 24.04
CA ASP A 546 -10.06 -36.37 24.15
C ASP A 546 -10.80 -35.50 23.14
N ALA A 547 -10.36 -34.23 22.96
CA ALA A 547 -10.92 -33.33 21.96
C ALA A 547 -10.68 -33.82 20.53
N TYR A 548 -9.50 -34.37 20.26
CA TYR A 548 -9.16 -34.95 18.97
C TYR A 548 -10.01 -36.16 18.63
N ASP A 549 -10.15 -37.09 19.57
CA ASP A 549 -10.96 -38.31 19.38
C ASP A 549 -12.43 -37.96 19.21
N LYS A 550 -12.98 -37.07 20.05
CA LYS A 550 -14.36 -36.58 19.93
C LYS A 550 -14.61 -35.90 18.57
N PHE A 551 -13.67 -35.12 18.07
CA PHE A 551 -13.80 -34.43 16.77
C PHE A 551 -13.83 -35.44 15.61
N ARG A 552 -13.14 -36.56 15.71
CA ARG A 552 -13.06 -37.58 14.67
C ARG A 552 -14.21 -38.59 14.64
N LEU A 553 -15.09 -38.56 15.62
CA LEU A 553 -16.27 -39.47 15.66
C LEU A 553 -17.06 -39.35 14.34
N SER A 554 -17.64 -40.49 13.91
CA SER A 554 -18.63 -40.47 12.84
C SER A 554 -19.83 -39.58 13.23
N LYS A 555 -20.64 -39.20 12.27
CA LYS A 555 -21.86 -38.44 12.58
C LYS A 555 -22.75 -39.18 13.57
N GLU A 556 -22.93 -40.49 13.37
CA GLU A 556 -23.75 -41.35 14.23
C GLU A 556 -23.21 -41.44 15.66
N ASP A 557 -21.92 -41.75 15.82
CA ASP A 557 -21.27 -41.84 17.14
C ASP A 557 -21.30 -40.50 17.88
N TYR A 558 -21.17 -39.42 17.15
CA TYR A 558 -21.21 -38.07 17.74
C TYR A 558 -22.61 -37.70 18.25
N GLU A 559 -23.65 -38.02 17.50
CA GLU A 559 -25.03 -37.78 17.93
C GLU A 559 -25.37 -38.66 19.16
N LEU A 560 -24.99 -39.93 19.14
CA LEU A 560 -25.16 -40.83 20.31
C LEU A 560 -24.44 -40.29 21.55
N GLN A 561 -23.20 -39.77 21.37
CA GLN A 561 -22.49 -39.17 22.51
C GLN A 561 -23.16 -37.90 23.03
N LYS A 562 -23.73 -37.08 22.16
CA LYS A 562 -24.52 -35.90 22.58
C LYS A 562 -25.76 -36.29 23.38
N GLU A 563 -26.46 -37.33 22.96
CA GLU A 563 -27.63 -37.86 23.69
C GLU A 563 -27.23 -38.32 25.08
N LEU A 564 -26.14 -39.10 25.19
CA LEU A 564 -25.62 -39.56 26.48
C LEU A 564 -25.20 -38.40 27.41
N GLU A 565 -24.50 -37.40 26.87
CA GLU A 565 -24.11 -36.20 27.63
C GLU A 565 -25.32 -35.39 28.11
N LYS A 566 -26.40 -35.35 27.32
CA LYS A 566 -27.64 -34.68 27.69
C LYS A 566 -28.36 -35.43 28.82
N GLU A 567 -28.50 -36.75 28.72
CA GLU A 567 -29.08 -37.60 29.75
C GLU A 567 -28.31 -37.50 31.09
N GLN A 568 -26.97 -37.51 31.03
CA GLN A 568 -26.13 -37.33 32.20
C GLN A 568 -26.32 -35.97 32.89
N LYS A 569 -26.52 -34.90 32.12
CA LYS A 569 -26.81 -33.55 32.65
C LYS A 569 -28.22 -33.47 33.27
N GLU A 570 -29.21 -34.12 32.68
CA GLU A 570 -30.56 -34.18 33.20
C GLU A 570 -30.59 -34.98 34.53
N VAL A 571 -29.88 -36.09 34.60
CA VAL A 571 -29.73 -36.89 35.83
C VAL A 571 -28.96 -36.14 36.93
N ALA A 572 -27.96 -35.36 36.56
CA ALA A 572 -27.21 -34.52 37.50
C ALA A 572 -28.01 -33.30 37.97
N GLY A 573 -28.86 -32.71 37.10
CA GLY A 573 -29.76 -31.59 37.40
C GLY A 573 -30.90 -31.97 38.35
N ASP A 574 -31.42 -33.21 38.28
CA ASP A 574 -32.51 -33.69 39.13
C ASP A 574 -32.07 -33.89 40.60
N LYS A 575 -30.77 -34.06 40.86
CA LYS A 575 -30.21 -34.15 42.22
C LYS A 575 -30.02 -32.83 42.93
N THR A 576 -30.17 -31.68 42.23
CA THR A 576 -29.98 -30.35 42.80
C THR A 576 -31.28 -29.56 43.03
N ASN A 577 -32.44 -30.09 42.62
CA ASN A 577 -33.73 -29.37 42.67
C ASN A 577 -34.53 -29.53 43.97
N ASP A 578 -34.00 -30.14 45.03
CA ASP A 578 -34.70 -30.34 46.31
C ASP A 578 -34.33 -29.36 47.43
N LYS A 579 -33.76 -28.18 47.09
CA LYS A 579 -33.66 -27.07 48.08
C LYS A 579 -33.56 -25.71 47.41
N LYS A 580 -34.63 -24.91 47.65
CA LYS A 580 -34.75 -23.44 47.47
C LYS A 580 -35.45 -22.94 46.20
N LYS A 581 -36.78 -22.89 46.31
CA LYS A 581 -37.56 -21.76 45.78
C LYS A 581 -37.44 -20.63 46.81
N GLU A 582 -36.82 -19.53 46.45
CA GLU A 582 -37.11 -18.17 46.89
C GLU A 582 -36.17 -17.18 46.19
N ASP A 583 -36.78 -16.32 45.44
CA ASP A 583 -36.38 -14.99 44.97
C ASP A 583 -34.88 -14.65 44.88
N LYS A 584 -34.40 -14.55 43.64
CA LYS A 584 -33.52 -13.41 43.28
C LYS A 584 -33.44 -13.25 41.76
N ALA A 585 -33.78 -12.06 41.32
CA ALA A 585 -33.59 -11.56 39.97
C ALA A 585 -32.12 -11.61 39.55
N ASP A 586 -31.91 -11.92 38.29
CA ASP A 586 -30.75 -11.86 37.44
C ASP A 586 -29.52 -11.08 37.96
N GLU A 587 -28.54 -11.79 38.47
CA GLU A 587 -27.12 -11.54 38.25
C GLU A 587 -26.54 -12.78 37.54
N LYS A 588 -26.40 -12.71 36.22
CA LYS A 588 -25.50 -13.61 35.46
C LYS A 588 -24.10 -13.41 36.00
N LYS A 589 -23.64 -14.24 36.92
CA LYS A 589 -22.21 -14.37 37.22
C LYS A 589 -21.50 -14.85 35.96
N ASP A 590 -20.61 -14.05 35.44
CA ASP A 590 -19.65 -14.48 34.43
C ASP A 590 -18.91 -15.72 34.99
N GLU A 591 -19.22 -16.89 34.46
CA GLU A 591 -18.46 -18.10 34.77
C GLU A 591 -17.04 -17.91 34.24
N LYS A 592 -16.04 -18.05 35.12
CA LYS A 592 -14.65 -18.02 34.68
C LYS A 592 -14.42 -19.08 33.61
N PRO A 593 -13.71 -18.76 32.52
CA PRO A 593 -13.37 -19.75 31.51
C PRO A 593 -12.68 -20.94 32.18
N LYS A 594 -13.04 -22.15 31.74
CA LYS A 594 -12.40 -23.38 32.20
C LYS A 594 -10.95 -23.39 31.75
N ASP A 595 -10.05 -23.87 32.62
CA ASP A 595 -8.64 -24.06 32.26
C ASP A 595 -8.51 -24.99 31.07
N ILE A 596 -7.70 -24.59 30.10
CA ILE A 596 -7.43 -25.39 28.89
C ILE A 596 -6.44 -26.50 29.25
N VAL A 597 -6.76 -27.73 28.87
CA VAL A 597 -5.83 -28.87 29.01
C VAL A 597 -4.94 -28.94 27.79
N VAL A 598 -3.61 -28.80 28.01
CA VAL A 598 -2.60 -28.85 26.97
C VAL A 598 -1.72 -30.08 27.15
N GLU A 599 -1.79 -31.00 26.20
CA GLU A 599 -0.98 -32.22 26.13
C GLU A 599 0.03 -32.07 24.99
N LEU A 600 1.28 -31.71 25.31
CA LEU A 600 2.30 -31.46 24.27
C LEU A 600 2.83 -32.75 23.63
N LYS A 601 2.84 -33.87 24.39
CA LYS A 601 3.34 -35.15 23.86
C LYS A 601 2.43 -35.65 22.72
N GLY A 602 3.00 -35.87 21.53
CA GLY A 602 2.26 -36.36 20.36
C GLY A 602 1.32 -35.32 19.75
N ILE A 603 1.55 -34.02 19.96
CA ILE A 603 0.67 -32.97 19.47
C ILE A 603 0.63 -32.92 17.94
N GLN A 604 1.72 -33.24 17.24
CA GLN A 604 1.78 -33.32 15.79
C GLN A 604 0.88 -34.45 15.21
N ASP A 605 0.62 -35.50 15.99
CA ASP A 605 -0.28 -36.59 15.59
C ASP A 605 -1.76 -36.19 15.67
N ARG A 606 -2.05 -35.04 16.29
CA ARG A 606 -3.39 -34.48 16.44
C ARG A 606 -3.63 -33.31 15.51
N ILE A 607 -2.99 -33.29 14.35
CA ILE A 607 -3.20 -32.30 13.29
C ILE A 607 -4.15 -32.88 12.24
N LEU A 608 -5.19 -32.14 11.87
CA LEU A 608 -6.15 -32.54 10.85
C LEU A 608 -6.26 -31.49 9.76
N ARG A 609 -6.25 -31.95 8.51
CA ARG A 609 -6.64 -31.12 7.36
C ARG A 609 -8.15 -31.08 7.25
N LEU A 610 -8.72 -29.87 7.14
CA LEU A 610 -10.15 -29.66 7.02
C LEU A 610 -10.61 -29.56 5.57
N THR A 611 -9.95 -28.72 4.79
CA THR A 611 -10.32 -28.47 3.38
C THR A 611 -9.98 -29.66 2.49
N PRO A 612 -10.92 -30.12 1.65
CA PRO A 612 -10.66 -31.24 0.73
C PRO A 612 -9.71 -30.85 -0.42
N ASN A 613 -9.76 -29.58 -0.83
CA ASN A 613 -8.94 -29.03 -1.92
C ASN A 613 -8.23 -27.78 -1.43
N SER A 614 -6.97 -27.65 -1.78
CA SER A 614 -6.20 -26.43 -1.59
C SER A 614 -6.71 -25.33 -2.51
N SER A 615 -6.70 -24.09 -2.04
CA SER A 615 -7.18 -22.94 -2.80
C SER A 615 -6.48 -21.65 -2.37
N GLU A 616 -6.63 -20.60 -3.12
CA GLU A 616 -6.32 -19.28 -2.63
C GLU A 616 -7.31 -18.92 -1.53
N MET A 617 -6.87 -19.09 -0.27
CA MET A 617 -7.71 -18.96 0.90
C MET A 617 -7.46 -17.63 1.61
N GLY A 618 -8.54 -16.90 1.88
CA GLY A 618 -8.49 -15.68 2.69
C GLY A 618 -8.62 -16.01 4.19
N SER A 619 -9.81 -15.85 4.74
CA SER A 619 -10.09 -16.09 6.16
C SER A 619 -10.90 -17.39 6.34
N ALA A 620 -10.74 -18.05 7.50
CA ALA A 620 -11.48 -19.25 7.87
C ALA A 620 -11.95 -19.16 9.32
N VAL A 621 -13.17 -19.64 9.59
CA VAL A 621 -13.80 -19.64 10.92
C VAL A 621 -14.59 -20.93 11.12
N ILE A 622 -14.51 -21.53 12.32
CA ILE A 622 -15.31 -22.69 12.69
C ILE A 622 -16.48 -22.23 13.55
N SER A 623 -17.68 -22.75 13.26
CA SER A 623 -18.86 -22.50 14.09
C SER A 623 -18.62 -22.95 15.54
N LYS A 624 -19.26 -22.29 16.49
CA LYS A 624 -19.05 -22.52 17.92
C LYS A 624 -19.30 -23.97 18.35
N ASN A 625 -20.24 -24.67 17.68
CA ASN A 625 -20.51 -26.08 17.91
C ASN A 625 -19.50 -27.04 17.29
N GLY A 626 -18.52 -26.54 16.53
CA GLY A 626 -17.48 -27.33 15.88
C GLY A 626 -17.92 -28.15 14.67
N GLU A 627 -19.13 -27.92 14.13
CA GLU A 627 -19.70 -28.77 13.06
C GLU A 627 -19.51 -28.19 11.66
N THR A 628 -19.24 -26.88 11.56
CA THR A 628 -19.16 -26.18 10.26
C THR A 628 -17.91 -25.31 10.16
N LEU A 629 -17.20 -25.45 9.06
CA LEU A 629 -16.15 -24.52 8.64
C LEU A 629 -16.75 -23.55 7.61
N TYR A 630 -16.58 -22.27 7.86
CA TYR A 630 -16.80 -21.20 6.89
C TYR A 630 -15.45 -20.65 6.44
N TYR A 631 -15.26 -20.45 5.14
CA TYR A 631 -13.99 -19.91 4.63
C TYR A 631 -14.20 -19.14 3.34
N PHE A 632 -13.39 -18.09 3.15
CA PHE A 632 -13.26 -17.41 1.89
C PHE A 632 -12.25 -18.12 1.02
N SER A 633 -12.62 -18.37 -0.21
CA SER A 633 -11.74 -18.99 -1.20
C SER A 633 -12.00 -18.45 -2.60
N ALA A 634 -10.93 -18.13 -3.31
CA ALA A 634 -10.93 -17.81 -4.72
C ALA A 634 -10.59 -19.06 -5.52
N PHE A 635 -11.61 -19.81 -5.95
CA PHE A 635 -11.47 -20.91 -6.90
C PHE A 635 -11.48 -20.42 -8.37
N GLU A 636 -11.98 -19.20 -8.58
CA GLU A 636 -11.96 -18.46 -9.84
C GLU A 636 -11.12 -17.19 -9.65
N ASP A 637 -11.62 -16.02 -10.04
CA ASP A 637 -10.86 -14.75 -9.94
C ASP A 637 -10.92 -14.07 -8.58
N LYS A 638 -12.00 -14.31 -7.79
CA LYS A 638 -12.31 -13.56 -6.58
C LYS A 638 -12.81 -14.45 -5.48
N TYR A 639 -12.75 -13.93 -4.24
CA TYR A 639 -13.17 -14.66 -3.06
C TYR A 639 -14.70 -14.74 -2.95
N ASP A 640 -15.16 -15.96 -2.71
CA ASP A 640 -16.54 -16.30 -2.37
C ASP A 640 -16.60 -16.99 -1.00
N LEU A 641 -17.76 -16.94 -0.35
CA LEU A 641 -17.98 -17.59 0.93
C LEU A 641 -18.40 -19.05 0.74
N TRP A 642 -17.57 -19.94 1.23
CA TRP A 642 -17.77 -21.39 1.20
C TRP A 642 -18.13 -21.91 2.59
N LYS A 643 -18.90 -22.99 2.62
CA LYS A 643 -19.29 -23.72 3.84
C LYS A 643 -18.94 -25.18 3.68
N MET A 644 -18.37 -25.77 4.73
CA MET A 644 -18.09 -27.19 4.81
C MET A 644 -18.72 -27.77 6.07
N ASP A 645 -19.55 -28.79 5.91
CA ASP A 645 -20.01 -29.68 7.02
C ASP A 645 -18.86 -30.62 7.40
N LEU A 646 -18.33 -30.43 8.61
CA LEU A 646 -17.11 -31.13 9.06
C LEU A 646 -17.39 -32.61 9.41
N ARG A 647 -18.67 -33.02 9.63
CA ARG A 647 -19.05 -34.39 9.90
C ARG A 647 -19.33 -35.18 8.63
N LYS A 648 -20.03 -34.55 7.68
CA LYS A 648 -20.34 -35.17 6.39
C LYS A 648 -19.22 -35.03 5.39
N LYS A 649 -18.29 -34.11 5.63
CA LYS A 649 -17.21 -33.72 4.69
C LYS A 649 -17.74 -33.18 3.36
N GLU A 650 -18.88 -32.50 3.40
CA GLU A 650 -19.53 -31.90 2.25
C GLU A 650 -19.23 -30.41 2.18
N THR A 651 -18.76 -29.96 1.04
CA THR A 651 -18.45 -28.54 0.78
C THR A 651 -19.44 -27.98 -0.22
N LYS A 652 -19.92 -26.75 0.02
CA LYS A 652 -20.76 -26.02 -0.92
C LYS A 652 -20.42 -24.52 -0.94
N LEU A 653 -20.62 -23.90 -2.08
CA LEU A 653 -20.68 -22.45 -2.19
C LEU A 653 -21.90 -21.97 -1.42
N LEU A 654 -21.68 -21.10 -0.41
CA LEU A 654 -22.76 -20.56 0.40
C LEU A 654 -23.26 -19.24 -0.20
N HIS A 655 -22.36 -18.31 -0.44
CA HIS A 655 -22.67 -17.03 -1.06
C HIS A 655 -21.61 -16.63 -2.08
N LYS A 656 -22.05 -16.24 -3.26
CA LYS A 656 -21.18 -15.62 -4.26
C LYS A 656 -20.96 -14.15 -3.89
N MET A 657 -19.76 -13.86 -3.37
CA MET A 657 -19.39 -12.54 -2.86
C MET A 657 -18.67 -11.70 -3.90
N ASN A 658 -17.88 -12.36 -4.72
CA ASN A 658 -17.07 -11.74 -5.77
C ASN A 658 -16.21 -10.56 -5.22
N THR A 659 -15.61 -10.77 -4.04
CA THR A 659 -14.81 -9.73 -3.33
C THR A 659 -13.32 -9.93 -3.53
N GLY A 660 -12.57 -8.83 -3.54
CA GLY A 660 -11.10 -8.87 -3.66
C GLY A 660 -10.40 -9.26 -2.35
N TRP A 661 -10.96 -8.88 -1.20
CA TRP A 661 -10.44 -9.21 0.13
C TRP A 661 -11.57 -9.15 1.15
N ALA A 662 -11.54 -10.07 2.10
CA ALA A 662 -12.43 -10.03 3.25
C ALA A 662 -11.85 -10.82 4.45
N ASN A 663 -12.10 -10.29 5.64
CA ASN A 663 -11.89 -10.98 6.90
C ASN A 663 -13.21 -11.49 7.44
N MET A 664 -13.17 -12.50 8.30
CA MET A 664 -14.36 -13.04 8.98
C MET A 664 -14.14 -13.06 10.48
N GLU A 665 -15.13 -12.57 11.21
CA GLU A 665 -15.15 -12.61 12.66
C GLU A 665 -16.53 -13.03 13.16
N MET A 666 -16.57 -13.79 14.24
CA MET A 666 -17.82 -14.16 14.91
C MET A 666 -18.02 -13.32 16.17
N ASP A 667 -19.29 -13.00 16.50
CA ASP A 667 -19.60 -12.49 17.83
C ASP A 667 -19.31 -13.53 18.92
N LYS A 668 -19.16 -13.09 20.17
CA LYS A 668 -18.84 -13.95 21.32
C LYS A 668 -19.86 -15.10 21.52
N GLU A 669 -21.09 -14.89 21.12
CA GLU A 669 -22.14 -15.89 21.24
C GLU A 669 -22.17 -16.89 20.07
N GLY A 670 -21.48 -16.61 18.97
CA GLY A 670 -21.48 -17.42 17.75
C GLY A 670 -22.81 -17.39 17.00
N LYS A 671 -23.60 -16.33 17.18
CA LYS A 671 -24.89 -16.14 16.51
C LYS A 671 -24.76 -15.47 15.15
N ASN A 672 -23.77 -14.60 15.01
CA ASN A 672 -23.52 -13.85 13.79
C ASN A 672 -22.09 -14.03 13.31
N LEU A 673 -21.93 -14.16 11.99
CA LEU A 673 -20.66 -14.10 11.29
C LEU A 673 -20.58 -12.79 10.51
N PHE A 674 -19.53 -12.03 10.76
CA PHE A 674 -19.26 -10.76 10.10
C PHE A 674 -18.27 -10.97 8.96
N LEU A 675 -18.62 -10.47 7.79
CA LEU A 675 -17.83 -10.51 6.57
C LEU A 675 -17.33 -9.08 6.31
N LEU A 676 -16.06 -8.83 6.62
CA LEU A 676 -15.48 -7.49 6.70
C LEU A 676 -14.56 -7.26 5.51
N GLY A 677 -15.10 -6.76 4.40
CA GLY A 677 -14.34 -6.40 3.20
C GLY A 677 -14.17 -4.88 3.04
N SER A 678 -13.16 -4.47 2.29
CA SER A 678 -12.85 -3.05 2.08
C SER A 678 -13.97 -2.26 1.39
N ASN A 679 -14.67 -2.89 0.47
CA ASN A 679 -15.73 -2.26 -0.34
C ASN A 679 -17.14 -2.61 0.10
N SER A 680 -17.30 -3.63 0.93
CA SER A 680 -18.58 -4.03 1.47
C SER A 680 -18.40 -4.80 2.77
N MET A 681 -19.30 -4.57 3.73
CA MET A 681 -19.36 -5.32 4.98
C MET A 681 -20.76 -5.93 5.12
N GLN A 682 -20.83 -7.15 5.64
CA GLN A 682 -22.07 -7.86 5.80
C GLN A 682 -22.08 -8.65 7.11
N LYS A 683 -23.27 -8.84 7.66
CA LYS A 683 -23.53 -9.69 8.80
C LYS A 683 -24.37 -10.87 8.34
N MET A 684 -23.95 -12.08 8.65
CA MET A 684 -24.68 -13.31 8.41
C MET A 684 -25.24 -13.86 9.73
N ASP A 685 -26.55 -14.04 9.80
CA ASP A 685 -27.19 -14.79 10.88
C ASP A 685 -26.85 -16.28 10.72
N MET A 686 -26.22 -16.89 11.72
CA MET A 686 -25.70 -18.25 11.65
C MET A 686 -26.82 -19.33 11.63
N GLY A 687 -28.03 -19.01 12.11
CA GLY A 687 -29.15 -19.93 12.10
C GLY A 687 -29.84 -20.00 10.74
N SER A 688 -30.06 -18.87 10.11
CA SER A 688 -30.76 -18.77 8.82
C SER A 688 -29.82 -18.66 7.62
N GLU A 689 -28.52 -18.41 7.84
CA GLU A 689 -27.51 -18.15 6.84
C GLU A 689 -27.81 -16.91 5.93
N LYS A 690 -28.68 -16.01 6.42
CA LYS A 690 -29.10 -14.81 5.70
C LYS A 690 -28.10 -13.68 5.89
N LEU A 691 -27.67 -13.07 4.80
CA LEU A 691 -26.83 -11.88 4.79
C LEU A 691 -27.64 -10.59 4.97
N THR A 692 -27.10 -9.69 5.77
CA THR A 692 -27.58 -8.31 5.95
C THR A 692 -26.42 -7.36 5.74
N PRO A 693 -26.52 -6.38 4.83
CA PRO A 693 -25.45 -5.41 4.60
C PRO A 693 -25.26 -4.52 5.82
N ILE A 694 -23.99 -4.16 6.07
CA ILE A 694 -23.58 -3.18 7.06
C ILE A 694 -23.08 -1.95 6.33
N HIS A 695 -23.65 -0.81 6.69
CA HIS A 695 -23.30 0.47 6.07
C HIS A 695 -22.56 1.36 7.05
N TYR A 696 -21.57 2.08 6.55
CA TYR A 696 -20.91 3.14 7.28
C TYR A 696 -20.78 4.38 6.41
N GLN A 697 -20.66 5.52 7.05
CA GLN A 697 -20.44 6.81 6.42
C GLN A 697 -19.33 7.53 7.18
N ALA A 698 -18.12 7.44 6.65
CA ALA A 698 -16.97 8.12 7.21
C ALA A 698 -16.86 9.53 6.63
N ASN A 699 -16.99 10.54 7.48
CA ASN A 699 -16.78 11.93 7.13
C ASN A 699 -15.44 12.35 7.75
N LEU A 700 -14.46 12.66 6.93
CA LEU A 700 -13.10 12.96 7.33
C LEU A 700 -12.70 14.34 6.80
N LYS A 701 -12.24 15.20 7.69
CA LYS A 701 -11.63 16.48 7.34
C LYS A 701 -10.11 16.29 7.30
N MET A 702 -9.53 16.33 6.11
CA MET A 702 -8.13 16.03 5.86
C MET A 702 -7.30 17.31 5.77
N ASP A 703 -6.17 17.37 6.46
CA ASP A 703 -5.09 18.33 6.21
C ASP A 703 -4.08 17.67 5.25
N LEU A 704 -4.23 17.91 3.96
CA LEU A 704 -3.42 17.28 2.91
C LEU A 704 -1.93 17.67 2.97
N ALA A 705 -1.60 18.84 3.54
CA ALA A 705 -0.21 19.24 3.73
C ALA A 705 0.45 18.43 4.84
N ALA A 706 -0.21 18.35 6.00
CA ALA A 706 0.28 17.57 7.12
C ALA A 706 0.31 16.06 6.82
N GLU A 707 -0.67 15.53 6.06
CA GLU A 707 -0.63 14.13 5.60
C GLU A 707 0.58 13.84 4.70
N ARG A 708 0.90 14.73 3.74
CA ARG A 708 2.07 14.54 2.87
C ARG A 708 3.38 14.59 3.64
N GLU A 709 3.51 15.51 4.61
CA GLU A 709 4.66 15.56 5.50
C GLU A 709 4.80 14.25 6.29
N TYR A 710 3.70 13.78 6.88
CA TYR A 710 3.67 12.50 7.57
C TYR A 710 4.03 11.32 6.65
N MET A 711 3.48 11.27 5.44
CA MET A 711 3.77 10.20 4.47
C MET A 711 5.26 10.15 4.11
N PHE A 712 5.87 11.31 3.89
CA PHE A 712 7.32 11.40 3.62
C PHE A 712 8.13 10.88 4.82
N ASP A 713 7.83 11.36 6.02
CA ASP A 713 8.48 10.91 7.25
C ASP A 713 8.32 9.40 7.48
N HIS A 714 7.12 8.87 7.19
CA HIS A 714 6.85 7.44 7.32
C HIS A 714 7.72 6.62 6.35
N VAL A 715 7.75 6.99 5.06
CA VAL A 715 8.57 6.31 4.05
C VAL A 715 10.04 6.34 4.44
N TYR A 716 10.57 7.50 4.82
CA TYR A 716 11.94 7.66 5.26
C TYR A 716 12.30 6.75 6.44
N LYS A 717 11.43 6.68 7.45
CA LYS A 717 11.63 5.78 8.61
C LYS A 717 11.53 4.29 8.24
N GLN A 718 10.61 3.93 7.34
CA GLN A 718 10.50 2.54 6.88
C GLN A 718 11.75 2.12 6.12
N GLU A 719 12.29 2.99 5.28
CA GLU A 719 13.54 2.73 4.57
C GLU A 719 14.70 2.52 5.55
N GLN A 720 14.88 3.40 6.53
CA GLN A 720 15.90 3.23 7.58
C GLN A 720 15.82 1.89 8.31
N LYS A 721 14.61 1.37 8.53
CA LYS A 721 14.39 0.14 9.29
C LYS A 721 14.48 -1.13 8.47
N ARG A 722 14.23 -1.05 7.17
CA ARG A 722 14.13 -2.22 6.28
C ARG A 722 15.31 -2.39 5.35
N PHE A 723 16.10 -1.34 5.13
CA PHE A 723 17.25 -1.42 4.24
C PHE A 723 18.29 -2.40 4.78
N TYR A 724 18.73 -3.35 3.95
CA TYR A 724 19.62 -4.44 4.35
C TYR A 724 21.01 -3.98 4.80
N ASN A 725 21.44 -2.78 4.39
CA ASN A 725 22.74 -2.21 4.72
C ASN A 725 22.61 -0.77 5.20
N CYS A 726 22.44 -0.60 6.50
CA CYS A 726 22.31 0.71 7.14
C CYS A 726 23.53 1.63 6.97
N LEU A 727 24.69 1.11 6.55
CA LEU A 727 25.89 1.90 6.26
C LEU A 727 25.85 2.53 4.85
N LEU A 728 25.05 1.97 3.94
CA LEU A 728 24.76 2.58 2.63
C LEU A 728 23.59 3.57 2.70
N TYR A 729 22.94 3.65 3.84
CA TYR A 729 21.95 4.63 4.10
C TYR A 729 22.61 6.00 4.23
N THR A 730 23.00 6.52 3.10
CA THR A 730 23.35 7.92 2.95
C THR A 730 22.07 8.67 2.60
N SER A 731 22.06 9.97 2.79
CA SER A 731 21.03 10.92 2.36
C SER A 731 20.52 10.74 0.91
N ASP A 732 21.09 9.84 0.16
CA ASP A 732 20.82 9.60 -1.25
C ASP A 732 19.41 9.04 -1.53
N ALA A 733 18.85 8.22 -0.63
CA ALA A 733 17.50 7.70 -0.79
C ALA A 733 16.40 8.73 -0.42
N ALA A 734 16.76 9.77 0.33
CA ALA A 734 15.87 10.86 0.68
C ALA A 734 15.89 12.01 -0.34
N ASP A 735 16.91 12.01 -1.20
CA ASP A 735 17.12 13.05 -2.22
C ASP A 735 16.46 12.68 -3.57
N ASP A 736 15.99 11.42 -3.76
CA ASP A 736 15.17 10.94 -4.85
C ASP A 736 13.69 10.92 -4.49
#